data_793052d3f69f7c9ae10328c3f2fab64c
#
_entry.id   793052d3f69f7c9ae10328c3f2fab64c
#
_cell.length_a   1.000
_cell.length_b   1.000
_cell.length_c   1.000
_cell.angle_alpha   90.00
_cell.angle_beta   90.00
_cell.angle_gamma   90.00
#
_symmetry.space_group_name_H-M   'P 1'
#
loop_
_entity.id
_entity.type
_entity.pdbx_description
1 polymer ?
#
loop_
_entity_poly.entity_id
_entity_poly.type
_entity_poly.pdbx_seq_one_letter_code
_entity_poly.pdbx_strand_id
1 'polypeptide(L)'
;MSTVIEVKDLQEKLRGESETTDMALFVRTSDDSMNGWNRQRIIDALLRETYVGHDTAREIAREVEELITFSKIKMVTAPLVRELVDTKLVERGLEQARKMHTRLGMPLYDVDQLILHPNKENANVPHGPEATNLTLAERIKKEYALLSVFSQEIADAHMRGDIHLHDLGFVDRPYCSGQSLEYIKRFGLSLPNSIAMAKPAKHPEVLLAHMVKFAAALQSHFAGAIGWDAVNLFFAPYFVGMPDRDLEQLAQMMIFEFSQQAVARGGQAIFTDLNLYWEVPKHFEEVPAIGPGGEFTGKTYGDYMKEAQRFARALFNVYLEGDGSGRPFFFPKPMVHITEKFFRTPGHLDFLNHICEVASEKGNTYFVFDRGETAKISECCRLSFKLDQTDLDDARQPWRMRYCALQNVTLNLPRIAYLSKGDDAQLFSKIAKFMEMAVKAHLEKKGFIEKLLSLGEKGPLALLAMDRDGTSYLRMPRASFLIGMVGLNELVQIHTGQELHSSRQAFKFGLKVIAHMKLLAEKLSQRYGMRFVLEQTPAESTAYRFAKLDLNFHSPKSAAIVKGDLSRGEIYYTNSTHLNPSAVLNPIDRVRQEGLFHPLIEAGALTHLWLGEAKPSKSSLASFVMKTFQLTQNDQIAFSPEFTACNLCHRTSRGLLSSCPYCGSKDVDGITRITGYFTKVSSWNKGKLGELRNRYRNQGFYEEMPNVKVQSSNQ
;
A
#
# COMPACT_ATOMS: atom_id res chain seq x y z
N MET A 1 24.16 -42.36 -16.34
CA MET A 1 24.95 -42.41 -17.60
C MET A 1 24.40 -41.30 -18.46
N SER A 2 25.16 -40.23 -18.56
CA SER A 2 24.84 -39.07 -19.40
C SER A 2 25.25 -39.42 -20.84
N THR A 3 24.29 -39.52 -21.74
CA THR A 3 24.52 -39.67 -23.16
C THR A 3 25.01 -38.33 -23.71
N VAL A 4 26.33 -38.22 -23.88
CA VAL A 4 26.94 -37.17 -24.70
C VAL A 4 26.53 -37.47 -26.13
N ILE A 5 25.57 -36.74 -26.66
CA ILE A 5 25.23 -36.77 -28.08
C ILE A 5 26.39 -36.10 -28.80
N GLU A 6 27.12 -36.86 -29.63
CA GLU A 6 28.22 -36.32 -30.42
C GLU A 6 27.70 -35.26 -31.41
N VAL A 7 28.39 -34.14 -31.52
CA VAL A 7 28.03 -32.98 -32.36
C VAL A 7 27.82 -33.38 -33.85
N LYS A 8 28.39 -34.49 -34.30
CA LYS A 8 28.19 -35.04 -35.65
C LYS A 8 26.75 -35.51 -35.90
N ASP A 9 26.11 -36.18 -34.94
CA ASP A 9 24.73 -36.67 -35.11
C ASP A 9 23.69 -35.53 -35.17
N LEU A 10 23.95 -34.39 -34.53
CA LEU A 10 23.11 -33.21 -34.65
C LEU A 10 23.29 -32.51 -36.01
N GLN A 11 24.50 -32.53 -36.60
CA GLN A 11 24.78 -31.92 -37.89
C GLN A 11 24.09 -32.67 -39.05
N GLU A 12 23.94 -33.99 -38.98
CA GLU A 12 23.25 -34.80 -40.01
C GLU A 12 21.71 -34.66 -39.96
N LYS A 13 21.13 -34.50 -38.77
CA LYS A 13 19.68 -34.28 -38.61
C LYS A 13 19.21 -32.91 -39.06
N LEU A 14 20.08 -31.89 -39.06
CA LEU A 14 19.72 -30.50 -39.38
C LEU A 14 19.95 -30.14 -40.86
N ARG A 15 20.47 -31.06 -41.68
CA ARG A 15 20.68 -30.87 -43.15
C ARG A 15 19.42 -30.95 -44.00
N GLY A 16 18.26 -31.19 -43.38
CA GLY A 16 17.03 -31.51 -44.11
C GLY A 16 16.08 -30.36 -44.44
N GLU A 17 16.20 -29.19 -43.84
CA GLU A 17 15.20 -28.11 -44.04
C GLU A 17 15.84 -26.72 -44.10
N SER A 18 15.76 -26.09 -45.28
CA SER A 18 15.93 -24.68 -45.63
C SER A 18 17.36 -24.07 -45.61
N GLU A 19 17.57 -23.07 -46.49
CA GLU A 19 18.76 -22.25 -46.72
C GLU A 19 19.56 -21.90 -45.46
N THR A 20 20.34 -22.81 -44.93
CA THR A 20 21.31 -22.58 -43.88
C THR A 20 22.63 -22.21 -44.52
N THR A 21 23.14 -21.03 -44.21
CA THR A 21 24.56 -20.72 -44.42
C THR A 21 25.40 -21.81 -43.77
N ASP A 22 26.50 -22.17 -44.38
CA ASP A 22 27.42 -23.30 -44.06
C ASP A 22 28.15 -23.14 -42.71
N MET A 23 27.47 -22.58 -41.68
CA MET A 23 28.07 -22.31 -40.37
C MET A 23 27.46 -23.19 -39.30
N ALA A 24 28.28 -23.95 -38.62
CA ALA A 24 27.94 -24.70 -37.41
C ALA A 24 27.72 -23.74 -36.21
N LEU A 25 26.70 -22.88 -36.35
CA LEU A 25 26.28 -21.93 -35.32
C LEU A 25 25.00 -22.44 -34.65
N PHE A 26 25.01 -22.53 -33.33
CA PHE A 26 23.90 -22.97 -32.54
C PHE A 26 23.33 -21.82 -31.70
N VAL A 27 22.00 -21.76 -31.57
CA VAL A 27 21.29 -20.82 -30.70
C VAL A 27 20.66 -21.59 -29.55
N ARG A 28 21.04 -21.27 -28.32
CA ARG A 28 20.34 -21.70 -27.12
C ARG A 28 19.10 -20.82 -26.96
N THR A 29 17.93 -21.42 -27.05
CA THR A 29 16.65 -20.74 -26.90
C THR A 29 16.25 -20.55 -25.43
N SER A 30 15.25 -19.72 -25.17
CA SER A 30 14.80 -19.43 -23.79
C SER A 30 14.16 -20.62 -23.07
N ASP A 31 13.76 -21.66 -23.81
CA ASP A 31 13.24 -22.92 -23.30
C ASP A 31 14.32 -24.01 -23.17
N ASP A 32 15.60 -23.62 -23.12
CA ASP A 32 16.77 -24.48 -23.01
C ASP A 32 16.98 -25.46 -24.20
N SER A 33 16.28 -25.28 -25.30
CA SER A 33 16.55 -26.05 -26.51
C SER A 33 17.70 -25.47 -27.31
N MET A 34 18.38 -26.34 -28.09
CA MET A 34 19.44 -25.96 -28.99
C MET A 34 18.93 -26.07 -30.43
N ASN A 35 18.98 -24.97 -31.16
CA ASN A 35 18.56 -24.94 -32.56
C ASN A 35 19.72 -24.46 -33.43
N GLY A 36 19.77 -24.92 -34.68
CA GLY A 36 20.68 -24.35 -35.67
C GLY A 36 20.33 -22.88 -35.94
N TRP A 37 21.34 -22.12 -36.34
CA TRP A 37 21.13 -20.72 -36.72
C TRP A 37 20.13 -20.60 -37.86
N ASN A 38 19.18 -19.70 -37.72
CA ASN A 38 18.19 -19.39 -38.75
C ASN A 38 17.87 -17.90 -38.73
N ARG A 39 18.40 -17.18 -39.72
CA ARG A 39 18.21 -15.74 -39.92
C ARG A 39 16.71 -15.36 -40.03
N GLN A 40 15.89 -16.23 -40.59
CA GLN A 40 14.45 -15.98 -40.78
C GLN A 40 13.74 -15.72 -39.45
N ARG A 41 14.17 -16.34 -38.34
CA ARG A 41 13.62 -16.08 -37.00
C ARG A 41 13.75 -14.64 -36.53
N ILE A 42 14.84 -13.94 -36.91
CA ILE A 42 15.00 -12.51 -36.60
C ILE A 42 14.01 -11.69 -37.40
N ILE A 43 13.86 -11.99 -38.68
CA ILE A 43 12.89 -11.31 -39.57
C ILE A 43 11.47 -11.48 -39.01
N ASP A 44 11.08 -12.73 -38.72
CA ASP A 44 9.75 -13.06 -38.20
C ASP A 44 9.48 -12.38 -36.87
N ALA A 45 10.46 -12.30 -35.96
CA ALA A 45 10.36 -11.60 -34.68
C ALA A 45 10.13 -10.10 -34.88
N LEU A 46 10.93 -9.45 -35.73
CA LEU A 46 10.79 -8.02 -36.02
C LEU A 46 9.42 -7.69 -36.65
N LEU A 47 8.96 -8.49 -37.61
CA LEU A 47 7.65 -8.31 -38.25
C LEU A 47 6.48 -8.53 -37.31
N ARG A 48 6.58 -9.49 -36.39
CA ARG A 48 5.55 -9.80 -35.41
C ARG A 48 5.48 -8.80 -34.25
N GLU A 49 6.65 -8.34 -33.79
CA GLU A 49 6.77 -7.60 -32.54
C GLU A 49 6.85 -6.09 -32.75
N THR A 50 7.17 -5.63 -33.98
CA THR A 50 7.36 -4.21 -34.29
C THR A 50 6.58 -3.80 -35.55
N TYR A 51 6.68 -2.53 -35.93
CA TYR A 51 6.12 -1.98 -37.18
C TYR A 51 7.16 -1.94 -38.33
N VAL A 52 8.33 -2.54 -38.14
CA VAL A 52 9.40 -2.51 -39.15
C VAL A 52 9.00 -3.28 -40.40
N GLY A 53 9.23 -2.68 -41.59
CA GLY A 53 8.96 -3.32 -42.85
C GLY A 53 9.90 -4.49 -43.18
N HIS A 54 9.45 -5.38 -44.10
CA HIS A 54 10.14 -6.62 -44.42
C HIS A 54 11.59 -6.40 -44.90
N ASP A 55 11.85 -5.36 -45.71
CA ASP A 55 13.20 -5.10 -46.24
C ASP A 55 14.17 -4.68 -45.15
N THR A 56 13.73 -3.76 -44.25
CA THR A 56 14.52 -3.33 -43.09
C THR A 56 14.76 -4.51 -42.13
N ALA A 57 13.76 -5.36 -41.89
CA ALA A 57 13.94 -6.55 -41.06
C ALA A 57 14.96 -7.53 -41.65
N ARG A 58 14.96 -7.69 -42.97
CA ARG A 58 15.93 -8.53 -43.69
C ARG A 58 17.36 -7.97 -43.60
N GLU A 59 17.51 -6.66 -43.76
CA GLU A 59 18.82 -6.00 -43.63
C GLU A 59 19.37 -6.13 -42.20
N ILE A 60 18.59 -5.86 -41.18
CA ILE A 60 18.98 -6.03 -39.79
C ILE A 60 19.43 -7.47 -39.51
N ALA A 61 18.63 -8.44 -39.95
CA ALA A 61 18.93 -9.85 -39.75
C ALA A 61 20.26 -10.28 -40.43
N ARG A 62 20.54 -9.75 -41.64
CA ARG A 62 21.82 -9.96 -42.34
C ARG A 62 22.99 -9.36 -41.56
N GLU A 63 22.89 -8.11 -41.10
CA GLU A 63 23.96 -7.45 -40.35
C GLU A 63 24.25 -8.13 -39.01
N VAL A 64 23.23 -8.62 -38.31
CA VAL A 64 23.41 -9.38 -37.07
C VAL A 64 24.15 -10.71 -37.36
N GLU A 65 23.78 -11.41 -38.42
CA GLU A 65 24.46 -12.64 -38.85
C GLU A 65 25.92 -12.38 -39.19
N GLU A 66 26.25 -11.33 -39.96
CA GLU A 66 27.58 -10.91 -40.28
C GLU A 66 28.44 -10.61 -39.03
N LEU A 67 27.85 -9.89 -38.05
CA LEU A 67 28.52 -9.55 -36.79
C LEU A 67 28.85 -10.79 -35.96
N ILE A 68 27.90 -11.73 -35.82
CA ILE A 68 28.10 -12.99 -35.10
C ILE A 68 29.19 -13.83 -35.79
N THR A 69 29.13 -13.92 -37.12
CA THR A 69 30.11 -14.63 -37.93
C THR A 69 31.52 -14.07 -37.75
N PHE A 70 31.64 -12.75 -37.87
CA PHE A 70 32.90 -12.06 -37.68
C PHE A 70 33.50 -12.24 -36.29
N SER A 71 32.62 -12.25 -35.25
CA SER A 71 33.05 -12.44 -33.86
C SER A 71 33.48 -13.86 -33.52
N LYS A 72 33.41 -14.82 -34.46
CA LYS A 72 33.76 -16.24 -34.28
C LYS A 72 33.08 -16.93 -33.09
N ILE A 73 31.91 -16.44 -32.70
CA ILE A 73 31.09 -17.03 -31.62
C ILE A 73 30.45 -18.31 -32.18
N LYS A 74 30.78 -19.46 -31.60
CA LYS A 74 30.24 -20.75 -32.04
C LYS A 74 28.84 -21.06 -31.48
N MET A 75 28.52 -20.50 -30.30
CA MET A 75 27.25 -20.67 -29.64
C MET A 75 26.75 -19.32 -29.14
N VAL A 76 25.58 -18.92 -29.57
CA VAL A 76 24.93 -17.69 -29.12
C VAL A 76 23.71 -18.03 -28.34
N THR A 77 23.25 -17.10 -27.49
CA THR A 77 21.97 -17.22 -26.82
C THR A 77 20.91 -16.34 -27.51
N ALA A 78 19.66 -16.72 -27.46
CA ALA A 78 18.57 -15.90 -28.00
C ALA A 78 18.54 -14.49 -27.39
N PRO A 79 18.82 -14.29 -26.09
CA PRO A 79 19.02 -12.97 -25.51
C PRO A 79 20.10 -12.13 -26.21
N LEU A 80 21.29 -12.68 -26.44
CA LEU A 80 22.37 -11.96 -27.11
C LEU A 80 21.97 -11.57 -28.55
N VAL A 81 21.33 -12.48 -29.30
CA VAL A 81 20.82 -12.15 -30.64
C VAL A 81 19.87 -10.96 -30.58
N ARG A 82 18.97 -10.94 -29.60
CA ARG A 82 18.02 -9.83 -29.42
C ARG A 82 18.71 -8.50 -29.12
N GLU A 83 19.74 -8.50 -28.26
CA GLU A 83 20.55 -7.29 -27.94
C GLU A 83 21.27 -6.76 -29.20
N LEU A 84 21.80 -7.64 -30.05
CA LEU A 84 22.41 -7.24 -31.31
C LEU A 84 21.40 -6.65 -32.29
N VAL A 85 20.19 -7.22 -32.38
CA VAL A 85 19.07 -6.66 -33.16
C VAL A 85 18.66 -5.29 -32.63
N ASP A 86 18.53 -5.14 -31.32
CA ASP A 86 18.19 -3.87 -30.68
C ASP A 86 19.24 -2.78 -30.95
N THR A 87 20.53 -3.14 -30.95
CA THR A 87 21.62 -2.24 -31.35
C THR A 87 21.43 -1.76 -32.80
N LYS A 88 21.09 -2.65 -33.72
CA LYS A 88 20.85 -2.31 -35.12
C LYS A 88 19.62 -1.44 -35.36
N LEU A 89 18.59 -1.58 -34.50
CA LEU A 89 17.42 -0.69 -34.49
C LEU A 89 17.81 0.72 -34.01
N VAL A 90 18.66 0.83 -32.97
CA VAL A 90 19.18 2.12 -32.48
C VAL A 90 20.04 2.80 -33.55
N GLU A 91 20.97 2.11 -34.22
CA GLU A 91 21.81 2.63 -35.30
C GLU A 91 20.99 3.25 -36.44
N ARG A 92 19.76 2.76 -36.66
CA ARG A 92 18.81 3.25 -37.68
C ARG A 92 17.85 4.33 -37.17
N GLY A 93 17.95 4.74 -35.91
CA GLY A 93 17.02 5.69 -35.31
C GLY A 93 15.60 5.14 -35.07
N LEU A 94 15.42 3.81 -35.13
CA LEU A 94 14.13 3.11 -34.95
C LEU A 94 13.83 2.85 -33.48
N GLU A 95 13.88 3.89 -32.65
CA GLU A 95 13.79 3.80 -31.19
C GLU A 95 12.46 3.18 -30.72
N GLN A 96 11.36 3.51 -31.37
CA GLN A 96 10.06 2.93 -31.01
C GLN A 96 10.00 1.42 -31.31
N ALA A 97 10.55 0.99 -32.44
CA ALA A 97 10.67 -0.43 -32.78
C ALA A 97 11.59 -1.16 -31.78
N ARG A 98 12.70 -0.54 -31.38
CA ARG A 98 13.56 -1.06 -30.34
C ARG A 98 12.80 -1.26 -29.01
N LYS A 99 12.01 -0.28 -28.58
CA LYS A 99 11.19 -0.42 -27.35
C LYS A 99 10.20 -1.58 -27.42
N MET A 100 9.61 -1.79 -28.58
CA MET A 100 8.67 -2.92 -28.81
C MET A 100 9.40 -4.27 -28.83
N HIS A 101 10.65 -4.31 -29.33
CA HIS A 101 11.44 -5.52 -29.44
C HIS A 101 12.28 -5.81 -28.21
N THR A 102 12.44 -4.83 -27.28
CA THR A 102 13.38 -4.93 -26.14
C THR A 102 13.07 -6.12 -25.24
N ARG A 103 14.12 -6.64 -24.61
CA ARG A 103 14.03 -7.69 -23.60
C ARG A 103 14.03 -7.08 -22.21
N LEU A 104 13.13 -7.56 -21.35
CA LEU A 104 13.11 -7.24 -19.93
C LEU A 104 14.04 -8.21 -19.17
N GLY A 105 14.76 -7.71 -18.16
CA GLY A 105 15.66 -8.56 -17.38
C GLY A 105 16.49 -7.77 -16.37
N MET A 106 17.36 -8.50 -15.68
CA MET A 106 18.31 -7.94 -14.71
C MET A 106 19.74 -8.34 -15.03
N PRO A 107 20.75 -7.45 -14.76
CA PRO A 107 22.16 -7.82 -14.81
C PRO A 107 22.47 -8.97 -13.85
N LEU A 108 23.36 -9.89 -14.24
CA LEU A 108 23.77 -11.03 -13.41
C LEU A 108 24.27 -10.58 -12.02
N TYR A 109 25.09 -9.54 -11.99
CA TYR A 109 25.59 -8.94 -10.74
C TYR A 109 24.47 -8.50 -9.80
N ASP A 110 23.42 -7.86 -10.33
CA ASP A 110 22.28 -7.40 -9.50
C ASP A 110 21.47 -8.58 -8.94
N VAL A 111 21.36 -9.68 -9.71
CA VAL A 111 20.73 -10.92 -9.22
C VAL A 111 21.56 -11.53 -8.08
N ASP A 112 22.88 -11.60 -8.21
CA ASP A 112 23.75 -12.07 -7.13
C ASP A 112 23.61 -11.20 -5.87
N GLN A 113 23.62 -9.86 -6.03
CA GLN A 113 23.41 -8.95 -4.89
C GLN A 113 22.05 -9.16 -4.23
N LEU A 114 20.99 -9.42 -4.99
CA LEU A 114 19.67 -9.65 -4.47
C LEU A 114 19.55 -10.98 -3.70
N ILE A 115 20.26 -12.02 -4.13
CA ILE A 115 20.30 -13.33 -3.45
C ILE A 115 21.11 -13.24 -2.15
N LEU A 116 22.23 -12.53 -2.18
CA LEU A 116 23.18 -12.48 -1.06
C LEU A 116 22.82 -11.45 0.01
N HIS A 117 22.07 -10.40 -0.34
CA HIS A 117 21.80 -9.27 0.55
C HIS A 117 20.32 -8.94 0.62
N PRO A 118 19.80 -8.57 1.84
CA PRO A 118 18.41 -8.18 2.00
C PRO A 118 18.05 -6.91 1.22
N ASN A 119 16.92 -6.94 0.53
CA ASN A 119 16.35 -5.76 -0.10
C ASN A 119 15.65 -4.88 0.95
N LYS A 120 16.00 -3.58 1.01
CA LYS A 120 15.44 -2.60 1.94
C LYS A 120 14.38 -1.68 1.31
N GLU A 121 13.94 -1.97 0.08
CA GLU A 121 12.88 -1.19 -0.56
C GLU A 121 11.50 -1.45 0.05
N ASN A 122 11.27 -2.68 0.53
CA ASN A 122 10.05 -3.06 1.24
C ASN A 122 10.40 -3.63 2.61
N ALA A 123 10.08 -2.86 3.66
CA ALA A 123 10.40 -3.19 5.04
C ALA A 123 9.68 -4.43 5.60
N ASN A 124 8.64 -4.92 4.90
CA ASN A 124 7.81 -6.03 5.35
C ASN A 124 8.17 -7.37 4.71
N VAL A 125 9.03 -7.37 3.70
CA VAL A 125 9.44 -8.59 2.98
C VAL A 125 10.72 -9.13 3.62
N PRO A 126 10.70 -10.34 4.20
CA PRO A 126 11.89 -10.96 4.77
C PRO A 126 12.88 -11.36 3.67
N HIS A 127 14.16 -11.46 4.01
CA HIS A 127 15.17 -11.98 3.07
C HIS A 127 15.04 -13.50 2.97
N GLY A 128 14.73 -14.01 1.78
CA GLY A 128 14.56 -15.44 1.51
C GLY A 128 14.20 -15.73 0.05
N PRO A 129 14.11 -17.01 -0.36
CA PRO A 129 13.88 -17.38 -1.76
C PRO A 129 12.62 -16.75 -2.37
N GLU A 130 11.50 -16.73 -1.65
CA GLU A 130 10.25 -16.12 -2.12
C GLU A 130 10.36 -14.60 -2.24
N ALA A 131 11.11 -13.96 -1.36
CA ALA A 131 11.40 -12.53 -1.44
C ALA A 131 12.26 -12.19 -2.67
N THR A 132 13.21 -13.05 -3.00
CA THR A 132 14.03 -12.94 -4.21
C THR A 132 13.16 -13.07 -5.46
N ASN A 133 12.32 -14.12 -5.54
CA ASN A 133 11.35 -14.32 -6.63
C ASN A 133 10.44 -13.10 -6.82
N LEU A 134 9.89 -12.59 -5.71
CA LEU A 134 9.04 -11.41 -5.71
C LEU A 134 9.79 -10.20 -6.28
N THR A 135 11.00 -9.91 -5.81
CA THR A 135 11.76 -8.73 -6.22
C THR A 135 12.18 -8.80 -7.69
N LEU A 136 12.54 -9.99 -8.19
CA LEU A 136 12.81 -10.21 -9.61
C LEU A 136 11.56 -9.92 -10.45
N ALA A 137 10.41 -10.47 -10.05
CA ALA A 137 9.14 -10.24 -10.73
C ALA A 137 8.71 -8.77 -10.69
N GLU A 138 8.86 -8.11 -9.54
CA GLU A 138 8.54 -6.69 -9.38
C GLU A 138 9.37 -5.80 -10.31
N ARG A 139 10.68 -6.03 -10.42
CA ARG A 139 11.57 -5.24 -11.30
C ARG A 139 11.18 -5.41 -12.76
N ILE A 140 10.94 -6.64 -13.20
CA ILE A 140 10.53 -6.91 -14.59
C ILE A 140 9.18 -6.24 -14.90
N LYS A 141 8.18 -6.39 -14.01
CA LYS A 141 6.88 -5.78 -14.22
C LYS A 141 6.90 -4.25 -14.14
N LYS A 142 7.79 -3.66 -13.35
CA LYS A 142 8.00 -2.22 -13.30
C LYS A 142 8.48 -1.68 -14.66
N GLU A 143 9.46 -2.32 -15.27
CA GLU A 143 9.92 -1.97 -16.62
C GLU A 143 8.82 -2.15 -17.65
N TYR A 144 8.10 -3.29 -17.61
CA TYR A 144 6.95 -3.53 -18.47
C TYR A 144 5.88 -2.45 -18.31
N ALA A 145 5.56 -2.05 -17.08
CA ALA A 145 4.58 -1.02 -16.81
C ALA A 145 4.97 0.32 -17.46
N LEU A 146 6.23 0.75 -17.30
CA LEU A 146 6.74 2.00 -17.86
C LEU A 146 6.88 1.98 -19.40
N LEU A 147 7.07 0.81 -20.00
CA LEU A 147 7.23 0.67 -21.46
C LEU A 147 5.93 0.40 -22.21
N SER A 148 4.96 -0.28 -21.57
CA SER A 148 3.78 -0.82 -22.27
C SER A 148 2.44 -0.40 -21.71
N VAL A 149 2.34 -0.14 -20.39
CA VAL A 149 1.06 0.19 -19.76
C VAL A 149 0.87 1.70 -19.70
N PHE A 150 1.93 2.43 -19.32
CA PHE A 150 1.89 3.89 -19.24
C PHE A 150 2.48 4.53 -20.51
N SER A 151 1.88 5.64 -20.93
CA SER A 151 2.42 6.46 -22.00
C SER A 151 3.80 7.01 -21.64
N GLN A 152 4.60 7.34 -22.66
CA GLN A 152 5.94 7.91 -22.48
C GLN A 152 5.91 9.16 -21.59
N GLU A 153 4.91 10.03 -21.74
CA GLU A 153 4.75 11.22 -20.91
C GLU A 153 4.64 10.89 -19.43
N ILE A 154 3.82 9.89 -19.08
CA ILE A 154 3.61 9.46 -17.69
C ILE A 154 4.82 8.72 -17.15
N ALA A 155 5.44 7.86 -17.95
CA ALA A 155 6.68 7.18 -17.60
C ALA A 155 7.81 8.19 -17.31
N ASP A 156 8.00 9.19 -18.18
CA ASP A 156 9.00 10.24 -18.01
C ASP A 156 8.71 11.12 -16.78
N ALA A 157 7.44 11.48 -16.53
CA ALA A 157 7.06 12.24 -15.34
C ALA A 157 7.36 11.45 -14.05
N HIS A 158 7.12 10.14 -14.06
CA HIS A 158 7.53 9.27 -12.96
C HIS A 158 9.05 9.25 -12.80
N MET A 159 9.80 9.02 -13.88
CA MET A 159 11.26 8.92 -13.84
C MET A 159 11.93 10.22 -13.39
N ARG A 160 11.46 11.37 -13.86
CA ARG A 160 11.94 12.69 -13.40
C ARG A 160 11.55 13.00 -11.95
N GLY A 161 10.50 12.35 -11.40
CA GLY A 161 9.98 12.59 -10.06
C GLY A 161 9.02 13.77 -9.96
N ASP A 162 8.34 14.11 -11.04
CA ASP A 162 7.20 15.03 -11.03
C ASP A 162 6.01 14.39 -10.32
N ILE A 163 5.80 13.11 -10.60
CA ILE A 163 4.84 12.22 -9.94
C ILE A 163 5.51 10.92 -9.50
N HIS A 164 4.82 10.16 -8.65
CA HIS A 164 5.20 8.79 -8.30
C HIS A 164 4.01 7.86 -8.52
N LEU A 165 4.20 6.89 -9.41
CA LEU A 165 3.27 5.78 -9.60
C LEU A 165 3.59 4.71 -8.56
N HIS A 166 2.66 4.45 -7.65
CA HIS A 166 2.85 3.42 -6.64
C HIS A 166 2.71 2.01 -7.23
N ASP A 167 3.41 1.06 -6.64
CA ASP A 167 3.29 -0.37 -6.92
C ASP A 167 3.41 -0.75 -8.41
N LEU A 168 4.36 -0.15 -9.13
CA LEU A 168 4.62 -0.46 -10.53
C LEU A 168 4.92 -1.94 -10.79
N GLY A 169 5.56 -2.62 -9.85
CA GLY A 169 5.79 -4.07 -9.89
C GLY A 169 4.51 -4.91 -9.74
N PHE A 170 3.40 -4.26 -9.37
CA PHE A 170 2.07 -4.85 -9.25
C PHE A 170 1.06 -4.17 -10.16
N VAL A 171 1.49 -3.71 -11.33
CA VAL A 171 0.64 -2.99 -12.29
C VAL A 171 -0.59 -3.80 -12.73
N ASP A 172 -0.49 -5.13 -12.65
CA ASP A 172 -1.50 -6.12 -13.03
C ASP A 172 -2.61 -6.32 -11.99
N ARG A 173 -2.67 -5.51 -10.92
CA ARG A 173 -3.70 -5.61 -9.88
C ARG A 173 -4.08 -4.24 -9.32
N PRO A 174 -5.31 -4.10 -8.73
CA PRO A 174 -5.70 -2.92 -7.97
C PRO A 174 -4.83 -2.71 -6.73
N TYR A 175 -4.95 -1.53 -6.11
CA TYR A 175 -4.13 -1.12 -4.97
C TYR A 175 -4.63 -1.72 -3.65
N CYS A 176 -5.67 -1.15 -3.04
CA CYS A 176 -6.22 -1.59 -1.75
C CYS A 176 -7.71 -1.94 -1.86
N SER A 177 -8.23 -2.69 -0.88
CA SER A 177 -9.63 -3.10 -0.89
C SER A 177 -10.29 -3.08 0.48
N GLY A 178 -11.53 -2.53 0.55
CA GLY A 178 -12.43 -2.64 1.69
C GLY A 178 -13.43 -3.77 1.49
N GLN A 179 -13.55 -4.68 2.45
CA GLN A 179 -14.30 -5.92 2.33
C GLN A 179 -15.32 -6.07 3.44
N SER A 180 -16.45 -6.71 3.11
CA SER A 180 -17.39 -7.20 4.09
C SER A 180 -17.25 -8.72 4.28
N LEU A 181 -17.24 -9.16 5.54
CA LEU A 181 -17.25 -10.58 5.90
C LEU A 181 -18.52 -11.28 5.41
N GLU A 182 -19.59 -10.52 5.19
CA GLU A 182 -20.91 -11.02 4.80
C GLU A 182 -20.89 -11.76 3.44
N TYR A 183 -19.95 -11.42 2.55
CA TYR A 183 -19.82 -12.14 1.28
C TYR A 183 -19.49 -13.62 1.49
N ILE A 184 -18.48 -13.93 2.30
CA ILE A 184 -18.10 -15.33 2.57
C ILE A 184 -19.06 -16.02 3.56
N LYS A 185 -19.75 -15.28 4.41
CA LYS A 185 -20.83 -15.84 5.24
C LYS A 185 -21.98 -16.36 4.40
N ARG A 186 -22.39 -15.57 3.38
CA ARG A 186 -23.54 -15.90 2.53
C ARG A 186 -23.21 -16.95 1.48
N PHE A 187 -22.06 -16.85 0.80
CA PHE A 187 -21.73 -17.67 -0.35
C PHE A 187 -20.74 -18.81 -0.04
N GLY A 188 -20.18 -18.83 1.16
CA GLY A 188 -19.09 -19.75 1.51
C GLY A 188 -17.78 -19.37 0.85
N LEU A 189 -16.84 -20.30 0.78
CA LEU A 189 -15.52 -20.09 0.18
C LEU A 189 -15.37 -20.97 -1.07
N SER A 190 -15.65 -20.38 -2.22
CA SER A 190 -15.44 -20.98 -3.54
C SER A 190 -14.56 -20.04 -4.36
N LEU A 191 -13.26 -20.35 -4.40
CA LEU A 191 -12.29 -19.54 -5.15
C LEU A 191 -12.15 -20.07 -6.58
N PRO A 192 -11.99 -19.20 -7.58
CA PRO A 192 -11.65 -19.63 -8.95
C PRO A 192 -10.37 -20.48 -8.93
N ASN A 193 -10.34 -21.51 -9.75
CA ASN A 193 -9.23 -22.47 -9.86
C ASN A 193 -8.96 -23.29 -8.58
N SER A 194 -9.83 -23.24 -7.58
CA SER A 194 -9.74 -24.09 -6.40
C SER A 194 -10.36 -25.47 -6.68
N ILE A 195 -9.69 -26.52 -6.21
CA ILE A 195 -10.20 -27.90 -6.31
C ILE A 195 -11.37 -28.12 -5.36
N ALA A 196 -11.34 -27.46 -4.19
CA ALA A 196 -12.32 -27.62 -3.13
C ALA A 196 -13.20 -26.37 -2.95
N MET A 197 -14.48 -26.58 -2.75
CA MET A 197 -15.46 -25.53 -2.42
C MET A 197 -15.99 -25.77 -1.01
N ALA A 198 -16.04 -24.70 -0.21
CA ALA A 198 -16.62 -24.75 1.11
C ALA A 198 -17.99 -24.04 1.14
N LYS A 199 -18.99 -24.70 1.72
CA LYS A 199 -20.29 -24.08 2.01
C LYS A 199 -20.15 -22.99 3.07
N PRO A 200 -21.16 -22.11 3.25
CA PRO A 200 -21.23 -21.16 4.36
C PRO A 200 -20.90 -21.82 5.69
N ALA A 201 -20.08 -21.13 6.50
CA ALA A 201 -19.61 -21.66 7.79
C ALA A 201 -20.75 -21.81 8.78
N LYS A 202 -20.74 -22.89 9.56
CA LYS A 202 -21.69 -23.13 10.67
C LYS A 202 -21.09 -22.82 12.04
N HIS A 203 -19.78 -22.75 12.13
CA HIS A 203 -19.03 -22.51 13.37
C HIS A 203 -18.12 -21.29 13.21
N PRO A 204 -17.86 -20.50 14.27
CA PRO A 204 -17.06 -19.28 14.18
C PRO A 204 -15.60 -19.56 13.80
N GLU A 205 -15.02 -20.69 14.22
CA GLU A 205 -13.65 -21.08 13.85
C GLU A 205 -13.54 -21.37 12.33
N VAL A 206 -14.60 -21.97 11.76
CA VAL A 206 -14.67 -22.24 10.32
C VAL A 206 -14.82 -20.91 9.55
N LEU A 207 -15.63 -19.98 10.07
CA LEU A 207 -15.77 -18.65 9.49
C LEU A 207 -14.44 -17.89 9.52
N LEU A 208 -13.71 -17.95 10.64
CA LEU A 208 -12.37 -17.39 10.75
C LEU A 208 -11.41 -18.03 9.73
N ALA A 209 -11.41 -19.35 9.59
CA ALA A 209 -10.59 -20.04 8.60
C ALA A 209 -10.93 -19.63 7.15
N HIS A 210 -12.21 -19.41 6.86
CA HIS A 210 -12.64 -18.86 5.55
C HIS A 210 -12.14 -17.42 5.35
N MET A 211 -12.26 -16.58 6.37
CA MET A 211 -11.82 -15.16 6.32
C MET A 211 -10.32 -15.06 6.02
N VAL A 212 -9.50 -15.85 6.74
CA VAL A 212 -8.04 -15.83 6.58
C VAL A 212 -7.64 -16.32 5.19
N LYS A 213 -8.22 -17.42 4.71
CA LYS A 213 -7.95 -17.96 3.36
C LYS A 213 -8.40 -17.00 2.27
N PHE A 214 -9.54 -16.36 2.44
CA PHE A 214 -10.04 -15.39 1.49
C PHE A 214 -9.17 -14.12 1.48
N ALA A 215 -8.74 -13.64 2.64
CA ALA A 215 -7.77 -12.55 2.75
C ALA A 215 -6.45 -12.86 2.04
N ALA A 216 -5.93 -14.09 2.18
CA ALA A 216 -4.73 -14.53 1.48
C ALA A 216 -4.91 -14.54 -0.05
N ALA A 217 -6.07 -15.02 -0.52
CA ALA A 217 -6.41 -14.98 -1.94
C ALA A 217 -6.56 -13.54 -2.46
N LEU A 218 -7.23 -12.66 -1.71
CA LEU A 218 -7.35 -11.24 -2.03
C LEU A 218 -5.97 -10.56 -2.07
N GLN A 219 -5.06 -10.86 -1.11
CA GLN A 219 -3.71 -10.28 -1.09
C GLN A 219 -2.90 -10.65 -2.35
N SER A 220 -3.21 -11.77 -3.00
CA SER A 220 -2.63 -12.11 -4.29
C SER A 220 -3.18 -11.28 -5.45
N HIS A 221 -4.34 -10.64 -5.28
CA HIS A 221 -5.04 -9.84 -6.30
C HIS A 221 -5.04 -8.32 -6.02
N PHE A 222 -4.56 -7.89 -4.86
CA PHE A 222 -4.39 -6.48 -4.48
C PHE A 222 -2.94 -6.19 -4.10
N ALA A 223 -2.45 -5.02 -4.50
CA ALA A 223 -1.08 -4.61 -4.20
C ALA A 223 -0.90 -4.13 -2.75
N GLY A 224 -1.94 -3.56 -2.17
CA GLY A 224 -1.95 -2.97 -0.82
C GLY A 224 -2.74 -3.79 0.20
N ALA A 225 -3.42 -3.11 1.09
CA ALA A 225 -4.11 -3.72 2.24
C ALA A 225 -5.49 -4.29 1.91
N ILE A 226 -5.91 -5.20 2.78
CA ILE A 226 -7.25 -5.78 2.82
C ILE A 226 -7.91 -5.34 4.13
N GLY A 227 -8.83 -4.37 4.05
CA GLY A 227 -9.61 -3.89 5.18
C GLY A 227 -10.93 -4.65 5.33
N TRP A 228 -11.25 -5.09 6.53
CA TRP A 228 -12.50 -5.77 6.84
C TRP A 228 -13.42 -4.86 7.65
N ASP A 229 -14.62 -4.62 7.16
CA ASP A 229 -15.60 -3.80 7.84
C ASP A 229 -16.27 -4.55 8.98
N ALA A 230 -16.59 -3.84 10.06
CA ALA A 230 -17.44 -4.23 11.17
C ALA A 230 -17.23 -5.69 11.64
N VAL A 231 -15.98 -6.13 11.74
CA VAL A 231 -15.62 -7.54 11.98
C VAL A 231 -16.28 -8.11 13.21
N ASN A 232 -16.23 -7.38 14.34
CA ASN A 232 -16.85 -7.84 15.59
C ASN A 232 -18.37 -7.92 15.50
N LEU A 233 -18.99 -7.07 14.70
CA LEU A 233 -20.43 -7.06 14.49
C LEU A 233 -20.85 -8.23 13.59
N PHE A 234 -20.17 -8.45 12.47
CA PHE A 234 -20.52 -9.51 11.53
C PHE A 234 -20.24 -10.91 12.05
N PHE A 235 -19.30 -11.08 12.98
CA PHE A 235 -19.09 -12.33 13.70
C PHE A 235 -20.14 -12.57 14.82
N ALA A 236 -20.74 -11.51 15.37
CA ALA A 236 -21.57 -11.58 16.59
C ALA A 236 -22.71 -12.61 16.55
N PRO A 237 -23.43 -12.87 15.43
CA PRO A 237 -24.44 -13.93 15.38
C PRO A 237 -23.94 -15.33 15.69
N TYR A 238 -22.63 -15.58 15.55
CA TYR A 238 -22.00 -16.88 15.88
C TYR A 238 -21.63 -17.02 17.36
N PHE A 239 -21.73 -15.95 18.15
CA PHE A 239 -21.27 -15.90 19.54
C PHE A 239 -22.36 -16.09 20.58
N VAL A 240 -23.62 -16.28 20.14
CA VAL A 240 -24.75 -16.49 21.04
C VAL A 240 -24.55 -17.76 21.87
N GLY A 241 -24.52 -17.59 23.19
CA GLY A 241 -24.29 -18.69 24.12
C GLY A 241 -22.83 -19.15 24.26
N MET A 242 -21.89 -18.53 23.53
CA MET A 242 -20.47 -18.88 23.63
C MET A 242 -19.88 -18.35 24.94
N PRO A 243 -19.13 -19.17 25.71
CA PRO A 243 -18.39 -18.72 26.90
C PRO A 243 -17.31 -17.71 26.55
N ASP A 244 -16.98 -16.79 27.47
CA ASP A 244 -15.95 -15.78 27.25
C ASP A 244 -14.58 -16.36 26.98
N ARG A 245 -14.22 -17.51 27.62
CA ARG A 245 -12.97 -18.23 27.36
C ARG A 245 -12.83 -18.67 25.90
N ASP A 246 -13.90 -19.18 25.31
CA ASP A 246 -13.88 -19.67 23.92
C ASP A 246 -13.83 -18.49 22.95
N LEU A 247 -14.45 -17.36 23.32
CA LEU A 247 -14.41 -16.12 22.58
C LEU A 247 -12.99 -15.49 22.60
N GLU A 248 -12.31 -15.51 23.74
CA GLU A 248 -10.90 -15.10 23.87
C GLU A 248 -9.97 -15.99 23.05
N GLN A 249 -10.20 -17.31 23.06
CA GLN A 249 -9.43 -18.25 22.23
C GLN A 249 -9.64 -17.93 20.72
N LEU A 250 -10.85 -17.63 20.29
CA LEU A 250 -11.13 -17.26 18.90
C LEU A 250 -10.45 -15.94 18.53
N ALA A 251 -10.46 -14.94 19.43
CA ALA A 251 -9.77 -13.68 19.26
C ALA A 251 -8.25 -13.88 19.11
N GLN A 252 -7.68 -14.74 19.95
CA GLN A 252 -6.27 -15.11 19.85
C GLN A 252 -5.97 -15.80 18.52
N MET A 253 -6.76 -16.76 18.09
CA MET A 253 -6.62 -17.42 16.79
C MET A 253 -6.67 -16.41 15.65
N MET A 254 -7.62 -15.47 15.66
CA MET A 254 -7.74 -14.46 14.61
C MET A 254 -6.47 -13.59 14.48
N ILE A 255 -5.94 -13.11 15.59
CA ILE A 255 -4.77 -12.24 15.58
C ILE A 255 -3.52 -13.02 15.15
N PHE A 256 -3.31 -14.21 15.67
CA PHE A 256 -2.12 -15.03 15.35
C PHE A 256 -2.16 -15.55 13.91
N GLU A 257 -3.32 -16.00 13.40
CA GLU A 257 -3.45 -16.44 12.02
C GLU A 257 -3.06 -15.31 11.03
N PHE A 258 -3.57 -14.10 11.22
CA PHE A 258 -3.18 -12.97 10.37
C PHE A 258 -1.74 -12.52 10.58
N SER A 259 -1.20 -12.62 11.78
CA SER A 259 0.18 -12.19 12.09
C SER A 259 1.24 -13.13 11.52
N GLN A 260 0.96 -14.43 11.49
CA GLN A 260 1.94 -15.46 11.16
C GLN A 260 1.82 -15.97 9.73
N GLN A 261 0.71 -15.71 9.06
CA GLN A 261 0.48 -16.26 7.73
C GLN A 261 1.26 -15.49 6.67
N ALA A 262 2.35 -16.09 6.22
CA ALA A 262 3.27 -15.54 5.23
C ALA A 262 3.05 -16.20 3.86
N VAL A 263 1.84 -16.08 3.30
CA VAL A 263 1.43 -16.81 2.07
C VAL A 263 1.51 -15.99 0.78
N ALA A 264 1.73 -14.69 0.88
CA ALA A 264 1.74 -13.82 -0.27
C ALA A 264 2.94 -12.86 -0.24
N ARG A 265 3.29 -12.27 -1.38
CA ARG A 265 4.26 -11.19 -1.50
C ARG A 265 5.62 -11.48 -0.83
N GLY A 266 6.23 -12.61 -1.17
CA GLY A 266 7.58 -12.93 -0.73
C GLY A 266 7.73 -13.28 0.75
N GLY A 267 6.69 -13.83 1.38
CA GLY A 267 6.69 -14.21 2.78
C GLY A 267 6.24 -13.10 3.72
N GLN A 268 5.69 -12.02 3.21
CA GLN A 268 5.06 -10.96 4.01
C GLN A 268 3.77 -11.49 4.67
N ALA A 269 3.49 -11.06 5.91
CA ALA A 269 2.18 -11.27 6.53
C ALA A 269 1.07 -10.58 5.72
N ILE A 270 -0.17 -11.09 5.82
CA ILE A 270 -1.31 -10.46 5.15
C ILE A 270 -1.49 -9.04 5.70
N PHE A 271 -1.48 -8.07 4.80
CA PHE A 271 -1.65 -6.66 5.14
C PHE A 271 -3.12 -6.39 5.43
N THR A 272 -3.55 -6.58 6.68
CA THR A 272 -4.97 -6.61 7.03
C THR A 272 -5.34 -5.65 8.15
N ASP A 273 -6.56 -5.11 8.07
CA ASP A 273 -7.14 -4.18 9.02
C ASP A 273 -8.51 -4.68 9.46
N LEU A 274 -8.81 -4.58 10.75
CA LEU A 274 -10.08 -4.96 11.35
C LEU A 274 -10.79 -3.69 11.82
N ASN A 275 -11.86 -3.27 11.14
CA ASN A 275 -12.72 -2.19 11.61
C ASN A 275 -13.64 -2.74 12.70
N LEU A 276 -13.63 -2.08 13.86
CA LEU A 276 -14.30 -2.51 15.09
C LEU A 276 -15.17 -1.38 15.63
N TYR A 277 -16.37 -1.73 16.07
CA TYR A 277 -17.33 -0.82 16.64
C TYR A 277 -17.74 -1.26 18.05
N TRP A 278 -17.87 -0.30 18.97
CA TRP A 278 -18.43 -0.56 20.30
C TRP A 278 -19.96 -0.53 20.28
N GLU A 279 -20.53 0.37 19.50
CA GLU A 279 -21.94 0.45 19.16
C GLU A 279 -22.23 -0.23 17.82
N VAL A 280 -23.50 -0.49 17.54
CA VAL A 280 -23.90 -0.86 16.18
C VAL A 280 -24.12 0.43 15.37
N PRO A 281 -23.41 0.65 14.27
CA PRO A 281 -23.60 1.79 13.39
C PRO A 281 -25.04 1.86 12.86
N LYS A 282 -25.59 3.08 12.72
CA LYS A 282 -26.97 3.32 12.28
C LYS A 282 -27.34 2.56 11.00
N HIS A 283 -26.41 2.49 10.05
CA HIS A 283 -26.63 1.82 8.76
C HIS A 283 -26.66 0.28 8.86
N PHE A 284 -26.29 -0.31 10.00
CA PHE A 284 -26.38 -1.75 10.26
C PHE A 284 -27.44 -2.12 11.30
N GLU A 285 -28.01 -1.17 12.05
CA GLU A 285 -28.95 -1.46 13.15
C GLU A 285 -30.12 -2.35 12.73
N GLU A 286 -30.75 -2.02 11.61
CA GLU A 286 -31.93 -2.70 11.10
C GLU A 286 -31.63 -3.71 9.98
N VAL A 287 -30.35 -3.97 9.70
CA VAL A 287 -29.95 -4.92 8.67
C VAL A 287 -30.14 -6.34 9.18
N PRO A 288 -30.88 -7.21 8.43
CA PRO A 288 -31.05 -8.60 8.80
C PRO A 288 -29.72 -9.33 8.94
N ALA A 289 -29.50 -9.94 10.10
CA ALA A 289 -28.23 -10.59 10.40
C ALA A 289 -28.14 -11.97 9.74
N ILE A 290 -27.02 -12.22 9.04
CA ILE A 290 -26.66 -13.53 8.52
C ILE A 290 -25.93 -14.30 9.63
N GLY A 291 -26.38 -15.53 9.92
CA GLY A 291 -25.85 -16.39 10.96
C GLY A 291 -25.15 -17.65 10.41
N PRO A 292 -24.97 -18.66 11.29
CA PRO A 292 -24.42 -19.96 10.92
C PRO A 292 -25.12 -20.58 9.70
N GLY A 293 -24.30 -21.13 8.78
CA GLY A 293 -24.81 -21.74 7.55
C GLY A 293 -25.21 -20.77 6.43
N GLY A 294 -24.98 -19.45 6.62
CA GLY A 294 -25.31 -18.43 5.62
C GLY A 294 -26.80 -18.03 5.61
N GLU A 295 -27.57 -18.45 6.61
CA GLU A 295 -28.99 -18.19 6.72
C GLU A 295 -29.26 -16.93 7.56
N PHE A 296 -30.40 -16.26 7.29
CA PHE A 296 -30.84 -15.14 8.12
C PHE A 296 -31.32 -15.66 9.49
N THR A 297 -30.87 -14.99 10.55
CA THR A 297 -31.19 -15.39 11.94
C THR A 297 -32.61 -15.03 12.38
N GLY A 298 -33.32 -14.24 11.61
CA GLY A 298 -34.60 -13.62 12.01
C GLY A 298 -34.46 -12.39 12.92
N LYS A 299 -33.22 -11.98 13.21
CA LYS A 299 -32.86 -10.77 13.98
C LYS A 299 -32.04 -9.82 13.13
N THR A 300 -31.84 -8.60 13.62
CA THR A 300 -30.97 -7.60 12.98
C THR A 300 -29.60 -7.57 13.66
N TYR A 301 -28.61 -6.90 13.05
CA TYR A 301 -27.30 -6.71 13.70
C TYR A 301 -27.40 -5.86 14.97
N GLY A 302 -28.42 -4.99 15.10
CA GLY A 302 -28.73 -4.25 16.32
C GLY A 302 -28.95 -5.15 17.54
N ASP A 303 -29.54 -6.33 17.33
CA ASP A 303 -29.83 -7.31 18.39
C ASP A 303 -28.60 -8.03 18.95
N TYR A 304 -27.44 -7.97 18.24
CA TYR A 304 -26.21 -8.66 18.61
C TYR A 304 -25.11 -7.74 19.19
N MET A 305 -25.47 -6.52 19.59
CA MET A 305 -24.51 -5.53 20.14
C MET A 305 -23.68 -6.09 21.30
N LYS A 306 -24.31 -6.85 22.21
CA LYS A 306 -23.63 -7.43 23.39
C LYS A 306 -22.55 -8.41 22.98
N GLU A 307 -22.85 -9.29 22.05
CA GLU A 307 -21.91 -10.28 21.51
C GLU A 307 -20.74 -9.60 20.78
N ALA A 308 -21.04 -8.57 19.99
CA ALA A 308 -20.04 -7.77 19.31
C ALA A 308 -19.09 -7.05 20.28
N GLN A 309 -19.61 -6.48 21.37
CA GLN A 309 -18.84 -5.83 22.44
C GLN A 309 -17.92 -6.81 23.17
N ARG A 310 -18.43 -8.01 23.49
CA ARG A 310 -17.64 -9.08 24.13
C ARG A 310 -16.43 -9.46 23.25
N PHE A 311 -16.64 -9.63 21.96
CA PHE A 311 -15.56 -9.98 21.04
C PHE A 311 -14.55 -8.84 20.86
N ALA A 312 -15.01 -7.58 20.77
CA ALA A 312 -14.12 -6.44 20.75
C ALA A 312 -13.20 -6.39 21.98
N ARG A 313 -13.74 -6.65 23.19
CA ARG A 313 -12.91 -6.76 24.41
C ARG A 313 -11.91 -7.91 24.32
N ALA A 314 -12.33 -9.08 23.89
CA ALA A 314 -11.47 -10.25 23.76
C ALA A 314 -10.28 -9.97 22.81
N LEU A 315 -10.53 -9.31 21.67
CA LEU A 315 -9.47 -8.90 20.77
C LEU A 315 -8.47 -7.96 21.45
N PHE A 316 -8.94 -6.96 22.19
CA PHE A 316 -8.05 -6.00 22.87
C PHE A 316 -7.31 -6.62 24.07
N ASN A 317 -7.86 -7.67 24.73
CA ASN A 317 -7.10 -8.44 25.71
C ASN A 317 -5.86 -9.09 25.06
N VAL A 318 -6.02 -9.72 23.90
CA VAL A 318 -4.90 -10.32 23.15
C VAL A 318 -3.89 -9.27 22.70
N TYR A 319 -4.34 -8.10 22.20
CA TYR A 319 -3.41 -7.04 21.84
C TYR A 319 -2.64 -6.49 23.05
N LEU A 320 -3.25 -6.45 24.22
CA LEU A 320 -2.58 -6.00 25.46
C LEU A 320 -1.47 -6.97 25.91
N GLU A 321 -1.70 -8.26 25.78
CA GLU A 321 -0.68 -9.29 26.04
C GLU A 321 0.48 -9.19 25.06
N GLY A 322 0.17 -9.01 23.76
CA GLY A 322 1.15 -9.07 22.68
C GLY A 322 1.45 -10.51 22.24
N ASP A 323 2.50 -10.69 21.44
CA ASP A 323 2.94 -12.01 20.99
C ASP A 323 3.59 -12.83 22.14
N GLY A 324 4.02 -14.04 21.87
CA GLY A 324 4.69 -14.92 22.85
C GLY A 324 5.95 -14.35 23.52
N SER A 325 6.46 -13.22 23.05
CA SER A 325 7.56 -12.44 23.60
C SER A 325 7.10 -11.08 24.17
N GLY A 326 5.79 -10.84 24.24
CA GLY A 326 5.20 -9.57 24.66
C GLY A 326 5.38 -8.41 23.65
N ARG A 327 5.71 -8.70 22.40
CA ARG A 327 5.86 -7.69 21.34
C ARG A 327 4.50 -7.22 20.82
N PRO A 328 4.39 -5.97 20.34
CA PRO A 328 3.20 -5.53 19.65
C PRO A 328 3.01 -6.32 18.33
N PHE A 329 1.79 -6.63 17.98
CA PHE A 329 1.47 -7.20 16.66
C PHE A 329 1.61 -6.15 15.57
N PHE A 330 2.13 -6.55 14.42
CA PHE A 330 2.21 -5.65 13.25
C PHE A 330 0.90 -5.66 12.48
N PHE A 331 0.31 -6.83 12.30
CA PHE A 331 -0.99 -7.10 11.70
C PHE A 331 -1.72 -8.19 12.50
N PRO A 332 -3.04 -8.25 12.43
CA PRO A 332 -3.96 -7.27 11.84
C PRO A 332 -3.98 -5.97 12.65
N LYS A 333 -4.34 -4.82 12.03
CA LYS A 333 -4.46 -3.55 12.76
C LYS A 333 -5.91 -3.36 13.23
N PRO A 334 -6.15 -3.12 14.54
CA PRO A 334 -7.48 -2.80 15.04
C PRO A 334 -7.79 -1.31 14.82
N MET A 335 -8.76 -1.03 13.95
CA MET A 335 -9.29 0.28 13.63
C MET A 335 -10.57 0.51 14.42
N VAL A 336 -10.49 1.26 15.54
CA VAL A 336 -11.66 1.48 16.41
C VAL A 336 -12.39 2.74 15.97
N HIS A 337 -13.62 2.57 15.55
CA HIS A 337 -14.49 3.66 15.15
C HIS A 337 -15.09 4.35 16.38
N ILE A 338 -14.93 5.65 16.47
CA ILE A 338 -15.44 6.52 17.52
C ILE A 338 -16.46 7.48 16.89
N THR A 339 -17.71 7.36 17.31
CA THR A 339 -18.84 8.15 16.82
C THR A 339 -19.47 8.97 17.95
N GLU A 340 -20.44 9.84 17.67
CA GLU A 340 -21.27 10.47 18.71
C GLU A 340 -22.05 9.42 19.51
N LYS A 341 -22.47 8.32 18.84
CA LYS A 341 -23.20 7.23 19.47
C LYS A 341 -22.32 6.40 20.41
N PHE A 342 -21.03 6.26 20.07
CA PHE A 342 -20.04 5.61 20.96
C PHE A 342 -20.13 6.15 22.38
N PHE A 343 -20.12 7.47 22.57
CA PHE A 343 -20.13 8.13 23.88
C PHE A 343 -21.47 8.00 24.63
N ARG A 344 -22.52 7.52 23.98
CA ARG A 344 -23.83 7.28 24.60
C ARG A 344 -24.10 5.80 24.85
N THR A 345 -23.26 4.91 24.28
CA THR A 345 -23.43 3.46 24.39
C THR A 345 -22.91 2.97 25.75
N PRO A 346 -23.67 2.15 26.48
CA PRO A 346 -23.25 1.63 27.79
C PRO A 346 -21.88 0.95 27.72
N GLY A 347 -21.04 1.19 28.74
CA GLY A 347 -19.70 0.60 28.86
C GLY A 347 -18.62 1.28 28.01
N HIS A 348 -18.93 2.33 27.26
CA HIS A 348 -17.99 3.03 26.38
C HIS A 348 -16.75 3.56 27.12
N LEU A 349 -16.91 4.12 28.34
CA LEU A 349 -15.80 4.71 29.07
C LEU A 349 -14.79 3.64 29.54
N ASP A 350 -15.30 2.51 30.01
CA ASP A 350 -14.48 1.38 30.40
C ASP A 350 -13.74 0.77 29.17
N PHE A 351 -14.46 0.59 28.07
CA PHE A 351 -13.85 0.14 26.81
C PHE A 351 -12.82 1.14 26.27
N LEU A 352 -13.12 2.46 26.29
CA LEU A 352 -12.17 3.50 25.89
C LEU A 352 -10.88 3.47 26.72
N ASN A 353 -10.99 3.32 28.04
CA ASN A 353 -9.83 3.17 28.92
C ASN A 353 -9.02 1.91 28.56
N HIS A 354 -9.68 0.79 28.27
CA HIS A 354 -9.01 -0.45 27.88
C HIS A 354 -8.25 -0.31 26.56
N ILE A 355 -8.87 0.22 25.51
CA ILE A 355 -8.18 0.42 24.23
C ILE A 355 -7.08 1.50 24.31
N CYS A 356 -7.20 2.47 25.20
CA CYS A 356 -6.15 3.44 25.49
C CYS A 356 -4.98 2.82 26.28
N GLU A 357 -5.24 1.83 27.14
CA GLU A 357 -4.19 1.04 27.78
C GLU A 357 -3.36 0.27 26.73
N VAL A 358 -4.02 -0.39 25.79
CA VAL A 358 -3.38 -1.05 24.65
C VAL A 358 -2.59 -0.05 23.79
N ALA A 359 -3.13 1.14 23.56
CA ALA A 359 -2.44 2.21 22.83
C ALA A 359 -1.18 2.68 23.53
N SER A 360 -1.22 2.82 24.85
CA SER A 360 -0.06 3.21 25.67
C SER A 360 0.99 2.10 25.75
N GLU A 361 0.58 0.87 26.04
CA GLU A 361 1.49 -0.25 26.28
C GLU A 361 2.07 -0.85 24.99
N LYS A 362 1.24 -1.04 23.98
CA LYS A 362 1.60 -1.74 22.74
C LYS A 362 1.49 -0.87 21.49
N GLY A 363 0.72 0.20 21.52
CA GLY A 363 0.44 1.01 20.34
C GLY A 363 -0.52 0.39 19.34
N ASN A 364 -1.13 -0.76 19.63
CA ASN A 364 -1.99 -1.52 18.72
C ASN A 364 -3.44 -0.99 18.63
N THR A 365 -3.67 0.31 18.88
CA THR A 365 -4.98 0.94 18.71
C THR A 365 -4.89 2.08 17.70
N TYR A 366 -5.80 2.09 16.73
CA TYR A 366 -6.00 3.18 15.78
C TYR A 366 -7.39 3.76 16.02
N PHE A 367 -7.47 5.04 16.31
CA PHE A 367 -8.72 5.72 16.57
C PHE A 367 -9.21 6.37 15.28
N VAL A 368 -10.35 5.89 14.79
CA VAL A 368 -11.03 6.40 13.59
C VAL A 368 -12.21 7.24 14.03
N PHE A 369 -12.27 8.49 13.63
CA PHE A 369 -13.30 9.42 14.05
C PHE A 369 -14.37 9.59 12.96
N ASP A 370 -15.56 9.01 13.20
CA ASP A 370 -16.71 9.15 12.33
C ASP A 370 -17.64 10.22 12.90
N ARG A 371 -17.72 11.34 12.20
CA ARG A 371 -18.52 12.50 12.60
C ARG A 371 -19.74 12.67 11.71
N GLY A 372 -20.87 13.04 12.32
CA GLY A 372 -22.15 13.17 11.62
C GLY A 372 -22.65 11.82 11.12
N GLU A 373 -23.24 11.79 9.94
CA GLU A 373 -23.76 10.56 9.32
C GLU A 373 -22.75 9.87 8.40
N THR A 374 -21.47 10.26 8.48
CA THR A 374 -20.42 9.66 7.64
C THR A 374 -20.11 8.25 8.11
N ALA A 375 -20.31 7.27 7.25
CA ALA A 375 -19.79 5.92 7.42
C ALA A 375 -18.53 5.74 6.56
N LYS A 376 -17.58 4.97 7.05
CA LYS A 376 -16.34 4.68 6.31
C LYS A 376 -15.73 3.35 6.70
N ILE A 377 -15.06 2.73 5.75
CA ILE A 377 -14.19 1.58 5.99
C ILE A 377 -12.75 2.09 5.96
N SER A 378 -12.07 1.95 7.08
CA SER A 378 -10.67 2.40 7.20
C SER A 378 -9.73 1.23 6.95
N GLU A 379 -8.64 1.52 6.21
CA GLU A 379 -7.63 0.51 5.91
C GLU A 379 -6.25 1.12 5.66
N CYS A 380 -5.26 0.25 5.47
CA CYS A 380 -3.89 0.60 5.17
C CYS A 380 -3.27 1.48 6.27
N CYS A 381 -2.45 2.44 5.89
CA CYS A 381 -1.83 3.36 6.84
C CYS A 381 -2.76 4.50 7.25
N ARG A 382 -3.73 4.83 6.38
CA ARG A 382 -4.67 5.96 6.58
C ARG A 382 -5.82 5.99 5.56
N LEU A 383 -5.84 5.12 4.56
CA LEU A 383 -6.90 5.07 3.55
C LEU A 383 -8.25 4.84 4.22
N SER A 384 -9.26 5.56 3.77
CA SER A 384 -10.66 5.39 4.19
C SER A 384 -11.56 5.46 2.96
N PHE A 385 -12.42 4.47 2.80
CA PHE A 385 -13.53 4.54 1.86
C PHE A 385 -14.70 5.24 2.56
N LYS A 386 -14.92 6.51 2.26
CA LYS A 386 -16.12 7.21 2.70
C LYS A 386 -17.29 6.74 1.85
N LEU A 387 -18.31 6.21 2.51
CA LEU A 387 -19.48 5.66 1.87
C LEU A 387 -20.45 6.81 1.50
N ASP A 388 -20.80 6.90 0.22
CA ASP A 388 -21.84 7.80 -0.26
C ASP A 388 -23.24 7.18 -0.07
N GLN A 389 -24.30 7.88 -0.44
CA GLN A 389 -25.67 7.40 -0.28
C GLN A 389 -25.90 6.08 -1.02
N THR A 390 -25.32 5.91 -2.21
CA THR A 390 -25.45 4.66 -2.99
C THR A 390 -24.68 3.53 -2.33
N ASP A 391 -23.55 3.82 -1.70
CA ASP A 391 -22.78 2.84 -0.92
C ASP A 391 -23.55 2.42 0.34
N LEU A 392 -24.25 3.37 1.00
CA LEU A 392 -25.12 3.09 2.16
C LEU A 392 -26.35 2.25 1.78
N ASP A 393 -26.86 2.36 0.54
CA ASP A 393 -27.91 1.48 0.04
C ASP A 393 -27.41 0.02 -0.08
N ASP A 394 -26.13 -0.18 -0.41
CA ASP A 394 -25.50 -1.50 -0.38
C ASP A 394 -25.43 -2.07 1.05
N ALA A 395 -25.40 -1.25 2.11
CA ALA A 395 -25.39 -1.73 3.49
C ALA A 395 -26.61 -2.58 3.87
N ARG A 396 -27.74 -2.43 3.15
CA ARG A 396 -28.92 -3.31 3.28
C ARG A 396 -28.66 -4.73 2.82
N GLN A 397 -27.63 -4.92 1.98
CA GLN A 397 -27.14 -6.20 1.50
C GLN A 397 -25.62 -6.22 1.70
N PRO A 398 -25.13 -6.36 2.95
CA PRO A 398 -23.75 -6.05 3.29
C PRO A 398 -22.72 -6.94 2.59
N TRP A 399 -23.11 -8.08 1.98
CA TRP A 399 -22.24 -8.84 1.08
C TRP A 399 -21.85 -8.07 -0.20
N ARG A 400 -22.56 -6.97 -0.54
CA ARG A 400 -22.21 -6.07 -1.65
C ARG A 400 -21.21 -4.99 -1.28
N MET A 401 -20.91 -4.81 -0.01
CA MET A 401 -19.94 -3.82 0.46
C MET A 401 -18.51 -4.28 0.15
N ARG A 402 -18.12 -4.08 -1.10
CA ARG A 402 -16.82 -4.40 -1.66
C ARG A 402 -16.29 -3.18 -2.42
N TYR A 403 -15.25 -2.57 -1.91
CA TYR A 403 -14.67 -1.33 -2.42
C TYR A 403 -13.22 -1.53 -2.77
N CYS A 404 -12.69 -0.73 -3.68
CA CYS A 404 -11.27 -0.72 -3.99
C CYS A 404 -10.75 0.67 -4.30
N ALA A 405 -9.50 0.90 -3.96
CA ALA A 405 -8.67 1.92 -4.57
C ALA A 405 -7.90 1.27 -5.72
N LEU A 406 -8.07 1.81 -6.95
CA LEU A 406 -7.45 1.18 -8.12
C LEU A 406 -5.94 1.42 -8.16
N GLN A 407 -5.52 2.63 -7.84
CA GLN A 407 -4.12 3.06 -7.84
C GLN A 407 -3.95 4.30 -6.98
N ASN A 408 -2.72 4.50 -6.46
CA ASN A 408 -2.27 5.77 -5.91
C ASN A 408 -1.24 6.41 -6.85
N VAL A 409 -1.43 7.70 -7.17
CA VAL A 409 -0.47 8.52 -7.90
C VAL A 409 -0.14 9.74 -7.05
N THR A 410 1.12 9.83 -6.60
CA THR A 410 1.55 10.88 -5.67
C THR A 410 2.25 12.02 -6.39
N LEU A 411 1.85 13.25 -6.08
CA LEU A 411 2.44 14.48 -6.61
C LEU A 411 3.62 14.94 -5.76
N ASN A 412 4.68 15.41 -6.43
CA ASN A 412 5.83 16.05 -5.79
C ASN A 412 5.52 17.56 -5.61
N LEU A 413 4.97 17.92 -4.44
CA LEU A 413 4.60 19.31 -4.16
C LEU A 413 5.81 20.27 -4.11
N PRO A 414 6.96 19.92 -3.49
CA PRO A 414 8.16 20.75 -3.55
C PRO A 414 8.62 21.06 -4.98
N ARG A 415 8.58 20.07 -5.88
CA ARG A 415 8.90 20.27 -7.30
C ARG A 415 8.04 21.34 -7.94
N ILE A 416 6.74 21.33 -7.67
CA ILE A 416 5.79 22.33 -8.17
C ILE A 416 6.20 23.73 -7.69
N ALA A 417 6.61 23.87 -6.41
CA ALA A 417 7.05 25.15 -5.86
C ALA A 417 8.37 25.63 -6.48
N TYR A 418 9.36 24.75 -6.71
CA TYR A 418 10.58 25.14 -7.43
C TYR A 418 10.29 25.66 -8.83
N LEU A 419 9.38 25.00 -9.54
CA LEU A 419 9.01 25.36 -10.90
C LEU A 419 8.16 26.61 -11.00
N SER A 420 7.46 27.02 -9.94
CA SER A 420 6.60 28.23 -9.91
C SER A 420 7.32 29.50 -9.51
N LYS A 421 8.56 29.39 -8.99
CA LYS A 421 9.46 30.50 -8.68
C LYS A 421 8.83 31.61 -7.80
N GLY A 422 7.93 31.25 -6.89
CA GLY A 422 7.26 32.18 -5.97
C GLY A 422 6.03 32.89 -6.54
N ASP A 423 5.57 32.53 -7.76
CA ASP A 423 4.37 33.11 -8.38
C ASP A 423 3.14 32.22 -8.08
N ASP A 424 2.12 32.80 -7.42
CA ASP A 424 0.87 32.11 -7.03
C ASP A 424 0.14 31.54 -8.26
N ALA A 425 0.00 32.33 -9.34
CA ALA A 425 -0.75 31.90 -10.51
C ALA A 425 -0.08 30.71 -11.19
N GLN A 426 1.25 30.77 -11.33
CA GLN A 426 2.01 29.63 -11.83
C GLN A 426 1.95 28.41 -10.91
N LEU A 427 1.96 28.59 -9.58
CA LEU A 427 1.84 27.50 -8.63
C LEU A 427 0.54 26.73 -8.83
N PHE A 428 -0.59 27.42 -8.82
CA PHE A 428 -1.91 26.79 -8.97
C PHE A 428 -2.11 26.20 -10.37
N SER A 429 -1.60 26.84 -11.42
CA SER A 429 -1.62 26.28 -12.78
C SER A 429 -0.81 24.98 -12.87
N LYS A 430 0.36 24.92 -12.24
CA LYS A 430 1.17 23.70 -12.22
C LYS A 430 0.55 22.59 -11.39
N ILE A 431 -0.07 22.92 -10.25
CA ILE A 431 -0.85 21.94 -9.48
C ILE A 431 -1.91 21.28 -10.37
N ALA A 432 -2.69 22.08 -11.11
CA ALA A 432 -3.70 21.56 -12.02
C ALA A 432 -3.09 20.63 -13.07
N LYS A 433 -1.97 21.03 -13.70
CA LYS A 433 -1.27 20.20 -14.68
C LYS A 433 -0.79 18.86 -14.10
N PHE A 434 -0.23 18.86 -12.88
CA PHE A 434 0.25 17.63 -12.23
C PHE A 434 -0.93 16.74 -11.85
N MET A 435 -2.06 17.30 -11.45
CA MET A 435 -3.28 16.54 -11.19
C MET A 435 -3.84 15.91 -12.47
N GLU A 436 -3.82 16.62 -13.60
CA GLU A 436 -4.21 16.07 -14.90
C GLU A 436 -3.28 14.90 -15.33
N MET A 437 -1.98 15.00 -15.09
CA MET A 437 -1.06 13.87 -15.30
C MET A 437 -1.41 12.66 -14.43
N ALA A 438 -1.78 12.90 -13.16
CA ALA A 438 -2.23 11.80 -12.29
C ALA A 438 -3.51 11.14 -12.82
N VAL A 439 -4.48 11.93 -13.29
CA VAL A 439 -5.70 11.43 -13.93
C VAL A 439 -5.38 10.60 -15.16
N LYS A 440 -4.48 11.07 -16.03
CA LYS A 440 -4.05 10.32 -17.21
C LYS A 440 -3.45 8.95 -16.83
N ALA A 441 -2.58 8.92 -15.81
CA ALA A 441 -2.02 7.67 -15.31
C ALA A 441 -3.10 6.72 -14.76
N HIS A 442 -4.11 7.25 -14.08
CA HIS A 442 -5.24 6.46 -13.61
C HIS A 442 -6.07 5.87 -14.77
N LEU A 443 -6.32 6.63 -15.82
CA LEU A 443 -7.04 6.15 -17.00
C LEU A 443 -6.28 5.03 -17.71
N GLU A 444 -4.96 5.17 -17.86
CA GLU A 444 -4.11 4.17 -18.50
C GLU A 444 -4.09 2.85 -17.70
N LYS A 445 -3.91 2.91 -16.38
CA LYS A 445 -3.99 1.70 -15.53
C LYS A 445 -5.39 1.11 -15.50
N LYS A 446 -6.44 1.94 -15.42
CA LYS A 446 -7.83 1.48 -15.47
C LYS A 446 -8.08 0.64 -16.72
N GLY A 447 -7.71 1.16 -17.90
CA GLY A 447 -7.87 0.43 -19.17
C GLY A 447 -7.10 -0.90 -19.17
N PHE A 448 -5.91 -0.95 -18.58
CA PHE A 448 -5.15 -2.20 -18.45
C PHE A 448 -5.85 -3.20 -17.52
N ILE A 449 -6.31 -2.79 -16.36
CA ILE A 449 -7.05 -3.67 -15.42
C ILE A 449 -8.37 -4.14 -16.02
N GLU A 450 -9.12 -3.28 -16.71
CA GLU A 450 -10.37 -3.68 -17.41
C GLU A 450 -10.11 -4.72 -18.49
N LYS A 451 -9.01 -4.59 -19.24
CA LYS A 451 -8.57 -5.61 -20.21
C LYS A 451 -8.31 -6.96 -19.52
N LEU A 452 -7.67 -6.97 -18.34
CA LEU A 452 -7.42 -8.21 -17.59
C LEU A 452 -8.72 -8.81 -17.05
N LEU A 453 -9.63 -7.97 -16.53
CA LEU A 453 -10.95 -8.41 -16.03
C LEU A 453 -11.85 -8.97 -17.14
N SER A 454 -11.74 -8.45 -18.38
CA SER A 454 -12.53 -8.94 -19.52
C SER A 454 -12.23 -10.40 -19.89
N LEU A 455 -11.12 -10.96 -19.42
CA LEU A 455 -10.79 -12.39 -19.56
C LEU A 455 -11.62 -13.29 -18.63
N GLY A 456 -12.40 -12.70 -17.70
CA GLY A 456 -13.31 -13.41 -16.81
C GLY A 456 -12.61 -14.33 -15.82
N GLU A 457 -13.32 -15.36 -15.36
CA GLU A 457 -12.80 -16.34 -14.36
C GLU A 457 -11.68 -17.25 -14.91
N LYS A 458 -11.34 -17.15 -16.18
CA LYS A 458 -10.17 -17.82 -16.79
C LYS A 458 -8.95 -16.91 -16.91
N GLY A 459 -9.11 -15.64 -16.58
CA GLY A 459 -8.05 -14.63 -16.65
C GLY A 459 -7.20 -14.53 -15.37
N PRO A 460 -6.16 -13.68 -15.39
CA PRO A 460 -5.26 -13.49 -14.25
C PRO A 460 -5.93 -12.83 -13.05
N LEU A 461 -7.06 -12.16 -13.23
CA LEU A 461 -7.87 -11.55 -12.18
C LEU A 461 -9.18 -12.32 -11.92
N ALA A 462 -9.14 -13.64 -12.05
CA ALA A 462 -10.30 -14.52 -11.94
C ALA A 462 -11.14 -14.28 -10.69
N LEU A 463 -10.50 -14.11 -9.51
CA LEU A 463 -11.17 -13.81 -8.24
C LEU A 463 -11.96 -12.50 -8.30
N LEU A 464 -11.39 -11.48 -8.95
CA LEU A 464 -11.99 -10.15 -9.05
C LEU A 464 -13.10 -10.10 -10.13
N ALA A 465 -13.01 -10.98 -11.12
CA ALA A 465 -14.03 -11.13 -12.16
C ALA A 465 -15.19 -12.07 -11.76
N MET A 466 -15.02 -12.85 -10.67
CA MET A 466 -15.99 -13.80 -10.16
C MET A 466 -17.34 -13.11 -9.86
N ASP A 467 -18.46 -13.74 -10.26
CA ASP A 467 -19.82 -13.27 -9.96
C ASP A 467 -20.60 -14.33 -9.16
N ARG A 468 -21.16 -13.92 -8.01
CA ARG A 468 -22.02 -14.75 -7.13
C ARG A 468 -23.31 -14.05 -6.72
N ASP A 469 -23.45 -12.74 -7.01
CA ASP A 469 -24.58 -11.91 -6.58
C ASP A 469 -25.14 -11.02 -7.73
N GLY A 470 -24.83 -11.38 -8.98
CA GLY A 470 -25.23 -10.63 -10.16
C GLY A 470 -24.29 -9.47 -10.50
N THR A 471 -23.14 -9.38 -9.82
CA THR A 471 -22.09 -8.38 -10.10
C THR A 471 -20.70 -8.99 -9.92
N SER A 472 -19.74 -8.52 -10.73
CA SER A 472 -18.34 -8.91 -10.53
C SER A 472 -17.86 -8.56 -9.12
N TYR A 473 -16.99 -9.40 -8.55
CA TYR A 473 -16.45 -9.16 -7.21
C TYR A 473 -15.79 -7.78 -7.09
N LEU A 474 -14.94 -7.42 -8.05
CA LEU A 474 -14.44 -6.05 -8.19
C LEU A 474 -15.48 -5.20 -8.92
N ARG A 475 -16.01 -4.21 -8.24
CA ARG A 475 -17.01 -3.27 -8.76
C ARG A 475 -16.31 -2.01 -9.30
N MET A 476 -15.82 -2.07 -10.55
CA MET A 476 -15.07 -0.96 -11.17
C MET A 476 -15.79 0.40 -11.09
N PRO A 477 -17.13 0.50 -11.26
CA PRO A 477 -17.83 1.78 -11.08
C PRO A 477 -17.78 2.36 -9.65
N ARG A 478 -17.41 1.54 -8.65
CA ARG A 478 -17.24 1.94 -7.25
C ARG A 478 -15.78 2.16 -6.86
N ALA A 479 -14.85 1.99 -7.80
CA ALA A 479 -13.43 2.17 -7.55
C ALA A 479 -13.10 3.64 -7.27
N SER A 480 -12.20 3.89 -6.31
CA SER A 480 -11.59 5.19 -6.05
C SER A 480 -10.22 5.27 -6.71
N PHE A 481 -9.86 6.45 -7.18
CA PHE A 481 -8.60 6.76 -7.83
C PHE A 481 -7.87 7.80 -6.99
N LEU A 482 -6.75 7.40 -6.36
CA LEU A 482 -6.13 8.18 -5.30
C LEU A 482 -5.11 9.17 -5.88
N ILE A 483 -5.29 10.44 -5.60
CA ILE A 483 -4.30 11.49 -5.87
C ILE A 483 -3.60 11.80 -4.56
N GLY A 484 -2.42 11.22 -4.41
CA GLY A 484 -1.56 11.40 -3.26
C GLY A 484 -0.70 12.65 -3.35
N MET A 485 -0.05 13.02 -2.26
CA MET A 485 0.85 14.15 -2.19
C MET A 485 1.95 13.95 -1.17
N VAL A 486 3.13 14.57 -1.41
CA VAL A 486 4.27 14.60 -0.48
C VAL A 486 4.85 16.00 -0.45
N GLY A 487 5.26 16.46 0.72
CA GLY A 487 6.05 17.68 0.87
C GLY A 487 5.24 18.97 0.88
N LEU A 488 4.03 18.99 1.42
CA LEU A 488 3.28 20.25 1.59
C LEU A 488 4.06 21.26 2.44
N ASN A 489 4.69 20.80 3.51
CA ASN A 489 5.51 21.66 4.37
C ASN A 489 6.62 22.34 3.56
N GLU A 490 7.32 21.59 2.72
CA GLU A 490 8.40 22.11 1.88
C GLU A 490 7.87 22.97 0.72
N LEU A 491 6.72 22.63 0.12
CA LEU A 491 6.08 23.53 -0.87
C LEU A 491 5.83 24.91 -0.25
N VAL A 492 5.23 24.94 0.96
CA VAL A 492 4.95 26.19 1.66
C VAL A 492 6.23 26.90 2.01
N GLN A 493 7.26 26.20 2.50
CA GLN A 493 8.56 26.78 2.85
C GLN A 493 9.26 27.41 1.63
N ILE A 494 9.25 26.73 0.47
CA ILE A 494 9.83 27.26 -0.78
C ILE A 494 9.10 28.50 -1.25
N HIS A 495 7.77 28.51 -1.16
CA HIS A 495 6.93 29.56 -1.71
C HIS A 495 6.84 30.79 -0.80
N THR A 496 6.77 30.60 0.52
CA THR A 496 6.55 31.65 1.52
C THR A 496 7.77 32.00 2.33
N GLY A 497 8.83 31.20 2.30
CA GLY A 497 10.01 31.29 3.16
C GLY A 497 9.80 30.72 4.56
N GLN A 498 8.63 30.16 4.90
CA GLN A 498 8.28 29.67 6.23
C GLN A 498 7.64 28.30 6.18
N GLU A 499 7.94 27.44 7.16
CA GLU A 499 7.31 26.15 7.31
C GLU A 499 5.85 26.26 7.79
N LEU A 500 5.04 25.22 7.54
CA LEU A 500 3.61 25.18 7.91
C LEU A 500 3.33 25.60 9.36
N HIS A 501 4.15 25.12 10.31
CA HIS A 501 3.95 25.39 11.73
C HIS A 501 4.53 26.73 12.20
N SER A 502 5.34 27.39 11.35
CA SER A 502 6.12 28.57 11.78
C SER A 502 5.27 29.83 11.86
N SER A 503 4.19 29.93 11.09
CA SER A 503 3.29 31.08 11.15
C SER A 503 1.86 30.75 10.68
N ARG A 504 0.90 31.53 11.19
CA ARG A 504 -0.51 31.42 10.77
C ARG A 504 -0.69 31.67 9.27
N GLN A 505 0.14 32.55 8.68
CA GLN A 505 0.05 32.87 7.26
C GLN A 505 0.52 31.71 6.40
N ALA A 506 1.66 31.10 6.70
CA ALA A 506 2.16 29.91 6.03
C ALA A 506 1.17 28.75 6.15
N PHE A 507 0.60 28.53 7.32
CA PHE A 507 -0.41 27.51 7.55
C PHE A 507 -1.66 27.72 6.70
N LYS A 508 -2.20 28.95 6.66
CA LYS A 508 -3.35 29.32 5.80
C LYS A 508 -3.05 29.10 4.31
N PHE A 509 -1.82 29.37 3.88
CA PHE A 509 -1.40 29.12 2.52
C PHE A 509 -1.42 27.63 2.20
N GLY A 510 -0.90 26.78 3.09
CA GLY A 510 -0.99 25.31 2.97
C GLY A 510 -2.44 24.81 2.86
N LEU A 511 -3.34 25.33 3.70
CA LEU A 511 -4.79 25.03 3.58
C LEU A 511 -5.37 25.46 2.23
N LYS A 512 -5.00 26.64 1.72
CA LYS A 512 -5.43 27.12 0.39
C LYS A 512 -4.98 26.17 -0.72
N VAL A 513 -3.76 25.64 -0.64
CA VAL A 513 -3.22 24.67 -1.60
C VAL A 513 -4.07 23.39 -1.60
N ILE A 514 -4.29 22.78 -0.44
CA ILE A 514 -5.05 21.52 -0.36
C ILE A 514 -6.52 21.71 -0.73
N ALA A 515 -7.14 22.81 -0.30
CA ALA A 515 -8.52 23.16 -0.71
C ALA A 515 -8.63 23.30 -2.23
N HIS A 516 -7.66 23.94 -2.89
CA HIS A 516 -7.62 24.03 -4.34
C HIS A 516 -7.50 22.66 -5.00
N MET A 517 -6.62 21.80 -4.50
CA MET A 517 -6.47 20.44 -5.00
C MET A 517 -7.77 19.63 -4.86
N LYS A 518 -8.49 19.78 -3.72
CA LYS A 518 -9.80 19.13 -3.51
C LYS A 518 -10.82 19.58 -4.57
N LEU A 519 -10.96 20.88 -4.77
CA LEU A 519 -11.87 21.42 -5.79
C LEU A 519 -11.52 20.95 -7.21
N LEU A 520 -10.23 20.80 -7.52
CA LEU A 520 -9.79 20.22 -8.79
C LEU A 520 -10.15 18.74 -8.89
N ALA A 521 -9.95 17.95 -7.83
CA ALA A 521 -10.31 16.52 -7.81
C ALA A 521 -11.82 16.33 -8.04
N GLU A 522 -12.67 17.15 -7.41
CA GLU A 522 -14.12 17.15 -7.62
C GLU A 522 -14.49 17.48 -9.07
N LYS A 523 -13.89 18.50 -9.66
CA LYS A 523 -14.10 18.87 -11.09
C LYS A 523 -13.65 17.77 -12.03
N LEU A 524 -12.50 17.15 -11.77
CA LEU A 524 -11.98 16.05 -12.57
C LEU A 524 -12.88 14.82 -12.42
N SER A 525 -13.41 14.54 -11.22
CA SER A 525 -14.37 13.46 -10.98
C SER A 525 -15.64 13.65 -11.80
N GLN A 526 -16.19 14.84 -11.82
CA GLN A 526 -17.37 15.17 -12.64
C GLN A 526 -17.07 15.05 -14.14
N ARG A 527 -15.92 15.54 -14.58
CA ARG A 527 -15.51 15.52 -16.00
C ARG A 527 -15.36 14.11 -16.55
N TYR A 528 -14.81 13.19 -15.78
CA TYR A 528 -14.50 11.83 -16.22
C TYR A 528 -15.51 10.77 -15.75
N GLY A 529 -16.48 11.12 -14.91
CA GLY A 529 -17.42 10.17 -14.31
C GLY A 529 -16.73 9.13 -13.43
N MET A 530 -15.63 9.53 -12.76
CA MET A 530 -14.80 8.66 -11.93
C MET A 530 -14.55 9.31 -10.58
N ARG A 531 -14.32 8.52 -9.53
CA ARG A 531 -14.10 9.02 -8.16
C ARG A 531 -12.61 9.30 -7.90
N PHE A 532 -12.14 10.51 -8.27
CA PHE A 532 -10.80 10.99 -7.90
C PHE A 532 -10.86 11.63 -6.52
N VAL A 533 -10.04 11.15 -5.59
CA VAL A 533 -10.01 11.60 -4.20
C VAL A 533 -8.59 11.88 -3.74
N LEU A 534 -8.42 12.88 -2.88
CA LEU A 534 -7.13 13.16 -2.27
C LEU A 534 -6.81 12.18 -1.17
N GLU A 535 -5.56 11.74 -1.06
CA GLU A 535 -5.05 10.87 -0.02
C GLU A 535 -3.78 11.42 0.62
N GLN A 536 -3.64 11.30 1.93
CA GLN A 536 -2.33 11.40 2.56
C GLN A 536 -1.51 10.18 2.17
N THR A 537 -0.58 10.30 1.24
CA THR A 537 0.25 9.17 0.79
C THR A 537 1.06 8.56 1.93
N PRO A 538 1.07 7.24 2.12
CA PRO A 538 2.03 6.55 2.98
C PRO A 538 3.42 6.56 2.32
N ALA A 539 4.13 7.67 2.42
CA ALA A 539 5.36 7.92 1.67
C ALA A 539 6.58 7.26 2.33
N GLU A 540 6.71 5.95 2.25
CA GLU A 540 7.87 5.22 2.80
C GLU A 540 9.13 5.48 1.98
N SER A 541 9.12 5.13 0.69
CA SER A 541 10.23 5.34 -0.24
C SER A 541 10.07 6.63 -1.05
N THR A 542 8.84 7.07 -1.31
CA THR A 542 8.52 8.21 -2.18
C THR A 542 9.10 9.52 -1.67
N ALA A 543 9.01 9.76 -0.35
CA ALA A 543 9.57 10.97 0.28
C ALA A 543 11.09 11.07 0.12
N TYR A 544 11.79 9.95 0.28
CA TYR A 544 13.24 9.86 0.02
C TYR A 544 13.56 10.03 -1.46
N ARG A 545 12.83 9.34 -2.33
CA ARG A 545 13.03 9.38 -3.77
C ARG A 545 12.86 10.81 -4.33
N PHE A 546 11.80 11.51 -3.96
CA PHE A 546 11.57 12.88 -4.41
C PHE A 546 12.65 13.84 -3.91
N ALA A 547 13.02 13.76 -2.63
CA ALA A 547 14.09 14.58 -2.08
C ALA A 547 15.41 14.36 -2.82
N LYS A 548 15.78 13.10 -3.11
CA LYS A 548 17.00 12.74 -3.85
C LYS A 548 16.98 13.27 -5.29
N LEU A 549 15.84 13.16 -6.00
CA LEU A 549 15.72 13.65 -7.36
C LEU A 549 15.77 15.18 -7.42
N ASP A 550 15.14 15.88 -6.47
CA ASP A 550 15.16 17.32 -6.42
C ASP A 550 16.53 17.88 -6.05
N LEU A 551 17.34 17.16 -5.27
CA LEU A 551 18.76 17.52 -5.09
C LEU A 551 19.52 17.49 -6.41
N ASN A 552 19.23 16.55 -7.30
CA ASN A 552 19.87 16.50 -8.61
C ASN A 552 19.42 17.62 -9.54
N PHE A 553 18.13 18.01 -9.51
CA PHE A 553 17.56 18.93 -10.48
C PHE A 553 17.47 20.38 -10.01
N HIS A 554 17.49 20.64 -8.70
CA HIS A 554 17.19 21.95 -8.12
C HIS A 554 18.22 22.45 -7.09
N SER A 555 19.40 21.80 -6.98
CA SER A 555 20.50 22.33 -6.14
C SER A 555 21.00 23.69 -6.65
N PRO A 556 21.46 24.58 -5.77
CA PRO A 556 21.61 24.42 -4.32
C PRO A 556 20.32 24.67 -3.51
N LYS A 557 19.24 25.18 -4.13
CA LYS A 557 18.00 25.53 -3.42
C LYS A 557 17.40 24.34 -2.66
N SER A 558 17.35 23.17 -3.29
CA SER A 558 16.80 21.96 -2.66
C SER A 558 17.61 21.48 -1.46
N ALA A 559 18.92 21.69 -1.44
CA ALA A 559 19.78 21.34 -0.31
C ALA A 559 19.42 22.09 0.98
N ALA A 560 18.89 23.31 0.86
CA ALA A 560 18.43 24.11 2.01
C ALA A 560 17.01 23.73 2.48
N ILE A 561 16.27 22.94 1.72
CA ILE A 561 14.86 22.63 1.96
C ILE A 561 14.66 21.19 2.43
N VAL A 562 15.38 20.23 1.84
CA VAL A 562 15.25 18.82 2.24
C VAL A 562 15.51 18.65 3.75
N LYS A 563 14.75 17.74 4.37
CA LYS A 563 14.90 17.42 5.78
C LYS A 563 15.86 16.25 5.97
N GLY A 564 16.33 16.07 7.19
CA GLY A 564 17.29 15.00 7.56
C GLY A 564 18.74 15.45 7.49
N ASP A 565 19.64 14.50 7.23
CA ASP A 565 21.10 14.70 7.24
C ASP A 565 21.69 14.45 5.85
N LEU A 566 22.08 15.53 5.18
CA LEU A 566 22.72 15.48 3.85
C LEU A 566 24.04 14.70 3.86
N SER A 567 24.84 14.82 4.92
CA SER A 567 26.16 14.19 5.02
C SER A 567 26.07 12.65 5.05
N ARG A 568 24.97 12.13 5.61
CA ARG A 568 24.67 10.70 5.69
C ARG A 568 23.80 10.21 4.52
N GLY A 569 23.29 11.12 3.70
CA GLY A 569 22.29 10.81 2.67
C GLY A 569 20.93 10.37 3.27
N GLU A 570 20.66 10.71 4.52
CA GLU A 570 19.43 10.39 5.24
C GLU A 570 18.43 11.54 5.10
N ILE A 571 18.02 11.79 3.88
CA ILE A 571 17.20 12.93 3.48
C ILE A 571 15.78 12.52 3.15
N TYR A 572 14.83 13.43 3.34
CA TYR A 572 13.42 13.18 3.01
C TYR A 572 12.66 14.51 2.83
N TYR A 573 11.49 14.44 2.19
CA TYR A 573 10.45 15.44 2.29
C TYR A 573 9.42 15.03 3.34
N THR A 574 8.83 16.00 4.02
CA THR A 574 7.78 15.75 5.01
C THR A 574 6.64 14.98 4.37
N ASN A 575 6.17 13.95 5.07
CA ASN A 575 5.13 13.08 4.56
C ASN A 575 3.82 13.86 4.40
N SER A 576 3.29 13.87 3.19
CA SER A 576 1.98 14.40 2.83
C SER A 576 1.68 15.81 3.38
N THR A 577 0.65 15.97 4.20
CA THR A 577 0.22 17.24 4.83
C THR A 577 0.67 17.36 6.29
N HIS A 578 1.55 16.46 6.75
CA HIS A 578 2.04 16.53 8.12
C HIS A 578 2.90 17.76 8.34
N LEU A 579 2.91 18.22 9.60
CA LEU A 579 3.87 19.20 10.06
C LEU A 579 5.26 18.57 10.16
N ASN A 580 6.31 19.38 10.05
CA ASN A 580 7.68 18.91 10.19
C ASN A 580 7.81 17.98 11.42
N PRO A 581 8.38 16.76 11.26
CA PRO A 581 8.58 15.85 12.40
C PRO A 581 9.38 16.44 13.55
N SER A 582 10.31 17.36 13.28
CA SER A 582 11.13 18.02 14.30
C SER A 582 10.43 19.22 14.99
N ALA A 583 9.25 19.62 14.54
CA ALA A 583 8.53 20.74 15.13
C ALA A 583 8.20 20.46 16.59
N VAL A 584 8.66 21.35 17.49
CA VAL A 584 8.41 21.27 18.92
C VAL A 584 6.99 21.75 19.20
N LEU A 585 6.05 20.83 19.10
CA LEU A 585 4.62 21.08 19.32
C LEU A 585 4.09 20.12 20.38
N ASN A 586 3.24 20.62 21.27
CA ASN A 586 2.50 19.72 22.14
C ASN A 586 1.50 18.87 21.35
N PRO A 587 1.06 17.73 21.88
CA PRO A 587 0.16 16.82 21.17
C PRO A 587 -1.16 17.48 20.70
N ILE A 588 -1.70 18.39 21.51
CA ILE A 588 -2.98 19.07 21.20
C ILE A 588 -2.83 20.02 20.02
N ASP A 589 -1.74 20.80 20.00
CA ASP A 589 -1.51 21.75 18.91
C ASP A 589 -1.23 21.00 17.60
N ARG A 590 -0.55 19.86 17.67
CA ARG A 590 -0.34 19.00 16.52
C ARG A 590 -1.67 18.48 15.96
N VAL A 591 -2.53 17.86 16.78
CA VAL A 591 -3.83 17.33 16.28
C VAL A 591 -4.78 18.45 15.84
N ARG A 592 -4.72 19.64 16.46
CA ARG A 592 -5.50 20.79 16.02
C ARG A 592 -5.08 21.28 14.63
N GLN A 593 -3.78 21.44 14.41
CA GLN A 593 -3.26 21.95 13.14
C GLN A 593 -3.40 20.90 12.03
N GLU A 594 -2.89 19.68 12.21
CA GLU A 594 -2.99 18.63 11.20
C GLU A 594 -4.45 18.29 10.89
N GLY A 595 -5.32 18.24 11.92
CA GLY A 595 -6.75 17.98 11.77
C GLY A 595 -7.51 18.95 10.85
N LEU A 596 -7.01 20.17 10.63
CA LEU A 596 -7.64 21.11 9.71
C LEU A 596 -7.48 20.71 8.22
N PHE A 597 -6.49 19.88 7.89
CA PHE A 597 -6.33 19.33 6.54
C PHE A 597 -7.25 18.13 6.30
N HIS A 598 -7.60 17.35 7.34
CA HIS A 598 -8.28 16.06 7.21
C HIS A 598 -9.63 16.13 6.48
N PRO A 599 -10.52 17.14 6.70
CA PRO A 599 -11.77 17.26 5.95
C PRO A 599 -11.58 17.51 4.45
N LEU A 600 -10.41 17.97 4.06
CA LEU A 600 -10.06 18.23 2.67
C LEU A 600 -9.53 16.98 1.95
N ILE A 601 -9.23 15.91 2.68
CA ILE A 601 -8.59 14.68 2.20
C ILE A 601 -9.58 13.52 2.35
N GLU A 602 -10.31 13.21 1.27
CA GLU A 602 -11.45 12.30 1.32
C GLU A 602 -11.04 10.84 1.52
N ALA A 603 -9.92 10.43 0.95
CA ALA A 603 -9.44 9.04 1.06
C ALA A 603 -8.68 8.77 2.36
N GLY A 604 -8.78 9.65 3.34
CA GLY A 604 -8.28 9.43 4.69
C GLY A 604 -6.95 10.12 5.01
N ALA A 605 -6.84 10.47 6.28
CA ALA A 605 -5.71 11.17 6.86
C ALA A 605 -5.48 10.72 8.31
N LEU A 606 -4.22 10.66 8.73
CA LEU A 606 -3.81 10.18 10.05
C LEU A 606 -2.82 11.16 10.71
N THR A 607 -3.08 11.56 11.94
CA THR A 607 -2.08 12.28 12.76
C THR A 607 -1.33 11.29 13.66
N HIS A 608 -0.01 11.33 13.60
CA HIS A 608 0.88 10.54 14.46
C HIS A 608 1.25 11.30 15.72
N LEU A 609 1.14 10.60 16.85
CA LEU A 609 1.57 11.07 18.16
C LEU A 609 2.72 10.18 18.65
N TRP A 610 3.95 10.67 18.48
CA TRP A 610 5.15 9.90 18.83
C TRP A 610 5.39 9.94 20.34
N LEU A 611 5.20 8.79 20.99
CA LEU A 611 5.40 8.63 22.42
C LEU A 611 6.86 8.37 22.81
N GLY A 612 7.65 7.79 21.88
CA GLY A 612 8.97 7.31 22.24
C GLY A 612 8.90 6.23 23.32
N GLU A 613 9.61 6.46 24.42
CA GLU A 613 9.58 5.58 25.60
C GLU A 613 8.45 5.90 26.59
N ALA A 614 7.76 7.03 26.43
CA ALA A 614 6.71 7.48 27.34
C ALA A 614 5.53 6.50 27.41
N LYS A 615 4.97 6.32 28.60
CA LYS A 615 3.79 5.50 28.90
C LYS A 615 2.72 6.36 29.60
N PRO A 616 1.94 7.14 28.83
CA PRO A 616 0.83 7.90 29.38
C PRO A 616 -0.20 6.99 30.03
N SER A 617 -0.88 7.48 31.09
CA SER A 617 -1.96 6.70 31.71
C SER A 617 -3.12 6.51 30.74
N LYS A 618 -3.84 5.39 30.86
CA LYS A 618 -5.02 5.11 30.04
C LYS A 618 -6.09 6.21 30.14
N SER A 619 -6.27 6.79 31.32
CA SER A 619 -7.23 7.88 31.55
C SER A 619 -6.82 9.19 30.85
N SER A 620 -5.51 9.52 30.85
CA SER A 620 -5.00 10.67 30.10
C SER A 620 -5.21 10.51 28.60
N LEU A 621 -4.92 9.32 28.05
CA LEU A 621 -5.17 9.06 26.64
C LEU A 621 -6.66 9.04 26.30
N ALA A 622 -7.50 8.45 27.14
CA ALA A 622 -8.96 8.48 26.97
C ALA A 622 -9.51 9.91 26.92
N SER A 623 -9.07 10.76 27.85
CA SER A 623 -9.41 12.19 27.85
C SER A 623 -8.92 12.90 26.58
N PHE A 624 -7.70 12.57 26.11
CA PHE A 624 -7.14 13.13 24.89
C PHE A 624 -7.96 12.70 23.65
N VAL A 625 -8.32 11.42 23.52
CA VAL A 625 -9.13 10.89 22.42
C VAL A 625 -10.50 11.57 22.37
N MET A 626 -11.18 11.67 23.53
CA MET A 626 -12.47 12.36 23.64
C MET A 626 -12.36 13.82 23.20
N LYS A 627 -11.37 14.55 23.69
CA LYS A 627 -11.15 15.97 23.34
C LYS A 627 -10.77 16.12 21.85
N THR A 628 -9.98 15.20 21.30
CA THR A 628 -9.64 15.20 19.87
C THR A 628 -10.87 15.01 19.01
N PHE A 629 -11.77 14.08 19.38
CA PHE A 629 -13.03 13.90 18.70
C PHE A 629 -13.91 15.18 18.75
N GLN A 630 -14.04 15.77 19.93
CA GLN A 630 -14.96 16.89 20.17
C GLN A 630 -14.44 18.23 19.60
N LEU A 631 -13.12 18.48 19.69
CA LEU A 631 -12.53 19.81 19.47
C LEU A 631 -11.70 19.94 18.21
N THR A 632 -11.51 18.86 17.44
CA THR A 632 -10.71 18.87 16.22
C THR A 632 -11.43 18.20 15.07
N GLN A 633 -10.86 18.32 13.88
CA GLN A 633 -11.36 17.68 12.65
C GLN A 633 -10.52 16.47 12.21
N ASN A 634 -9.72 15.91 13.13
CA ASN A 634 -8.93 14.72 12.79
C ASN A 634 -9.82 13.58 12.29
N ASP A 635 -9.37 12.90 11.24
CA ASP A 635 -10.01 11.72 10.68
C ASP A 635 -9.55 10.46 11.44
N GLN A 636 -8.23 10.36 11.66
CA GLN A 636 -7.63 9.28 12.44
C GLN A 636 -6.46 9.82 13.29
N ILE A 637 -6.23 9.16 14.42
CA ILE A 637 -5.00 9.36 15.23
C ILE A 637 -4.42 8.01 15.64
N ALA A 638 -3.10 7.96 15.80
CA ALA A 638 -2.39 6.80 16.34
C ALA A 638 -1.26 7.23 17.27
N PHE A 639 -1.21 6.59 18.45
CA PHE A 639 -0.10 6.73 19.39
C PHE A 639 1.02 5.77 18.97
N SER A 640 2.23 6.29 18.87
CA SER A 640 3.39 5.57 18.31
C SER A 640 4.49 5.42 19.33
N PRO A 641 4.43 4.37 20.19
CA PRO A 641 5.52 4.00 21.06
C PRO A 641 6.71 3.42 20.29
N GLU A 642 7.86 3.39 20.94
CA GLU A 642 9.09 2.81 20.45
C GLU A 642 9.50 1.64 21.34
N PHE A 643 10.04 0.57 20.72
CA PHE A 643 10.47 -0.64 21.42
C PHE A 643 11.83 -1.11 20.89
N THR A 644 12.53 -1.85 21.74
CA THR A 644 13.72 -2.60 21.37
C THR A 644 13.48 -4.09 21.59
N ALA A 645 13.64 -4.88 20.57
CA ALA A 645 13.58 -6.34 20.63
C ALA A 645 15.00 -6.92 20.62
N CYS A 646 15.32 -7.77 21.57
CA CYS A 646 16.58 -8.50 21.62
C CYS A 646 16.51 -9.75 20.77
N ASN A 647 17.47 -9.97 19.87
CA ASN A 647 17.55 -11.17 19.06
C ASN A 647 18.12 -12.38 19.83
N LEU A 648 18.84 -12.12 20.96
CA LEU A 648 19.45 -13.17 21.78
C LEU A 648 18.48 -13.73 22.82
N CYS A 649 17.91 -12.88 23.69
CA CYS A 649 17.02 -13.34 24.79
C CYS A 649 15.54 -13.21 24.47
N HIS A 650 15.18 -12.70 23.30
CA HIS A 650 13.83 -12.47 22.76
C HIS A 650 12.92 -11.55 23.59
N ARG A 651 13.44 -10.90 24.63
CA ARG A 651 12.66 -9.93 25.41
C ARG A 651 12.54 -8.60 24.68
N THR A 652 11.43 -7.91 24.96
CA THR A 652 11.15 -6.58 24.43
C THR A 652 11.20 -5.56 25.54
N SER A 653 11.83 -4.42 25.29
CA SER A 653 11.90 -3.27 26.18
C SER A 653 11.34 -2.02 25.51
N ARG A 654 10.92 -1.05 26.32
CA ARG A 654 10.42 0.24 25.85
C ARG A 654 11.60 1.14 25.44
N GLY A 655 11.40 1.96 24.39
CA GLY A 655 12.41 2.86 23.85
C GLY A 655 13.29 2.22 22.78
N LEU A 656 14.07 3.03 22.06
CA LEU A 656 15.08 2.57 21.10
C LEU A 656 16.45 2.56 21.79
N LEU A 657 16.90 1.38 22.19
CA LEU A 657 18.12 1.16 22.96
C LEU A 657 19.21 0.54 22.07
N SER A 658 20.46 0.85 22.35
CA SER A 658 21.64 0.29 21.66
C SER A 658 22.05 -1.09 22.19
N SER A 659 21.49 -1.52 23.32
CA SER A 659 21.73 -2.84 23.91
C SER A 659 20.52 -3.30 24.72
N CYS A 660 20.39 -4.60 24.87
CA CYS A 660 19.32 -5.22 25.66
C CYS A 660 19.51 -4.95 27.16
N PRO A 661 18.53 -4.34 27.87
CA PRO A 661 18.66 -4.08 29.31
C PRO A 661 18.60 -5.35 30.17
N TYR A 662 18.19 -6.50 29.60
CA TYR A 662 18.04 -7.78 30.32
C TYR A 662 19.29 -8.67 30.24
N CYS A 663 19.95 -8.74 29.06
CA CYS A 663 21.09 -9.63 28.85
C CYS A 663 22.35 -8.92 28.35
N GLY A 664 22.31 -7.62 28.17
CA GLY A 664 23.46 -6.81 27.73
C GLY A 664 23.82 -6.96 26.23
N SER A 665 23.13 -7.81 25.48
CA SER A 665 23.42 -8.03 24.06
C SER A 665 23.26 -6.75 23.24
N LYS A 666 24.18 -6.51 22.31
CA LYS A 666 24.09 -5.45 21.31
C LYS A 666 23.30 -5.88 20.05
N ASP A 667 22.97 -7.17 19.93
CA ASP A 667 22.13 -7.69 18.88
C ASP A 667 20.66 -7.41 19.21
N VAL A 668 20.27 -6.19 18.90
CA VAL A 668 18.93 -5.66 19.15
C VAL A 668 18.39 -4.97 17.90
N ASP A 669 17.07 -4.96 17.75
CA ASP A 669 16.39 -4.25 16.68
C ASP A 669 15.30 -3.32 17.25
N GLY A 670 15.21 -2.12 16.69
CA GLY A 670 14.16 -1.19 17.02
C GLY A 670 12.83 -1.57 16.35
N ILE A 671 11.72 -1.33 17.05
CA ILE A 671 10.37 -1.50 16.51
C ILE A 671 9.59 -0.21 16.75
N THR A 672 9.11 0.41 15.67
CA THR A 672 8.18 1.55 15.75
C THR A 672 7.41 1.68 14.42
N ARG A 673 6.48 2.63 14.33
CA ARG A 673 5.73 2.84 13.09
C ARG A 673 6.59 3.53 12.02
N ILE A 674 6.68 2.91 10.85
CA ILE A 674 7.36 3.51 9.68
C ILE A 674 6.49 4.62 9.08
N THR A 675 5.21 4.31 8.88
CA THR A 675 4.13 5.22 8.51
C THR A 675 2.93 4.93 9.42
N GLY A 676 1.90 4.25 8.95
CA GLY A 676 0.73 3.88 9.75
C GLY A 676 0.84 2.53 10.47
N TYR A 677 1.90 1.74 10.32
CA TYR A 677 2.06 0.40 10.90
C TYR A 677 3.47 0.16 11.44
N PHE A 678 3.60 -0.83 12.34
CA PHE A 678 4.86 -1.20 12.97
C PHE A 678 5.75 -2.01 12.03
N THR A 679 7.05 -1.73 12.05
CA THR A 679 8.08 -2.55 11.42
C THR A 679 9.38 -2.51 12.20
N LYS A 680 10.33 -3.37 11.85
CA LYS A 680 11.69 -3.32 12.35
C LYS A 680 12.46 -2.16 11.73
N VAL A 681 13.14 -1.37 12.55
CA VAL A 681 13.91 -0.19 12.10
C VAL A 681 15.08 -0.59 11.20
N SER A 682 15.66 -1.78 11.40
CA SER A 682 16.76 -2.31 10.57
C SER A 682 16.37 -2.46 9.09
N SER A 683 15.08 -2.60 8.77
CA SER A 683 14.56 -2.72 7.41
C SER A 683 14.27 -1.37 6.73
N TRP A 684 14.45 -0.23 7.43
CA TRP A 684 14.09 1.08 6.90
C TRP A 684 15.11 1.63 5.91
N ASN A 685 14.62 2.34 4.90
CA ASN A 685 15.47 3.11 4.00
C ASN A 685 16.08 4.33 4.69
N LYS A 686 17.12 4.92 4.08
CA LYS A 686 17.85 6.07 4.64
C LYS A 686 16.95 7.27 4.95
N GLY A 687 15.98 7.58 4.10
CA GLY A 687 15.06 8.70 4.33
C GLY A 687 14.19 8.51 5.57
N LYS A 688 13.70 7.29 5.79
CA LYS A 688 12.92 6.96 7.00
C LYS A 688 13.76 6.94 8.27
N LEU A 689 15.03 6.54 8.19
CA LEU A 689 15.97 6.68 9.31
C LEU A 689 16.22 8.14 9.65
N GLY A 690 16.36 9.02 8.66
CA GLY A 690 16.46 10.47 8.86
C GLY A 690 15.22 11.05 9.52
N GLU A 691 14.02 10.66 9.06
CA GLU A 691 12.76 11.07 9.67
C GLU A 691 12.66 10.62 11.14
N LEU A 692 13.01 9.35 11.43
CA LEU A 692 12.99 8.80 12.79
C LEU A 692 13.85 9.60 13.76
N ARG A 693 15.04 10.02 13.32
CA ARG A 693 15.92 10.87 14.16
C ARG A 693 15.34 12.25 14.41
N ASN A 694 14.61 12.78 13.46
CA ASN A 694 13.99 14.10 13.55
C ASN A 694 12.66 14.11 14.30
N ARG A 695 12.06 12.94 14.61
CA ARG A 695 10.78 12.88 15.32
C ARG A 695 10.87 13.52 16.70
N TYR A 696 10.10 14.56 16.92
CA TYR A 696 9.89 15.13 18.24
C TYR A 696 8.98 14.23 19.06
N ARG A 697 9.52 13.60 20.11
CA ARG A 697 8.77 12.68 20.97
C ARG A 697 8.04 13.47 22.04
N ASN A 698 6.73 13.30 22.07
CA ASN A 698 5.87 14.05 23.00
C ASN A 698 5.96 13.47 24.40
N GLN A 699 6.46 14.25 25.34
CA GLN A 699 6.51 13.93 26.78
C GLN A 699 5.36 14.56 27.59
N GLY A 700 4.58 15.45 26.97
CA GLY A 700 3.60 16.31 27.63
C GLY A 700 2.22 15.72 27.92
N PHE A 701 2.07 14.37 27.90
CA PHE A 701 0.79 13.73 28.27
C PHE A 701 0.58 13.60 29.79
N TYR A 702 1.53 14.05 30.62
CA TYR A 702 1.52 13.85 32.04
C TYR A 702 0.86 14.98 32.82
N GLU A 703 0.71 16.18 32.23
CA GLU A 703 0.05 17.30 32.85
C GLU A 703 -1.44 17.32 32.53
N GLU A 704 -2.26 17.61 33.57
CA GLU A 704 -3.70 17.81 33.37
C GLU A 704 -3.93 18.89 32.31
N MET A 705 -4.65 18.55 31.28
CA MET A 705 -5.03 19.52 30.26
C MET A 705 -5.85 20.65 30.91
N PRO A 706 -5.46 21.91 30.76
CA PRO A 706 -6.23 23.02 31.33
C PRO A 706 -7.66 22.96 30.77
N ASN A 707 -8.66 23.06 31.67
CA ASN A 707 -10.06 23.14 31.32
C ASN A 707 -10.29 24.33 30.40
N VAL A 708 -10.36 24.09 29.10
CA VAL A 708 -10.81 25.11 28.15
C VAL A 708 -12.30 25.26 28.34
N LYS A 709 -12.70 26.36 28.98
CA LYS A 709 -14.11 26.76 29.05
C LYS A 709 -14.62 26.84 27.61
N VAL A 710 -15.57 25.99 27.28
CA VAL A 710 -16.35 26.08 26.03
C VAL A 710 -17.11 27.39 26.12
N GLN A 711 -16.69 28.42 25.39
CA GLN A 711 -17.56 29.54 25.11
C GLN A 711 -18.66 28.99 24.17
N SER A 712 -19.83 28.78 24.75
CA SER A 712 -21.07 28.59 24.00
C SER A 712 -21.30 29.85 23.16
N SER A 713 -21.00 29.80 21.87
CA SER A 713 -21.48 30.80 20.93
C SER A 713 -22.97 30.55 20.68
N ASN A 714 -23.81 31.10 21.55
CA ASN A 714 -25.15 31.54 21.17
C ASN A 714 -24.96 32.86 20.42
N GLN A 715 -24.98 32.82 19.10
CA GLN A 715 -25.50 33.80 18.16
C GLN A 715 -25.32 33.32 16.73
#